data_c7a99ba3d4ccd772d2338e6a1732468f
#
_entry.id   c7a99ba3d4ccd772d2338e6a1732468f
#
_cell.length_a   1.000
_cell.length_b   1.000
_cell.length_c   1.000
_cell.angle_alpha   90.00
_cell.angle_beta   90.00
_cell.angle_gamma   90.00
#
_symmetry.space_group_name_H-M   'P 1'
#
loop_
_entity.id
_entity.type
_entity.pdbx_description
1 polymer ?
#
loop_
_entity_poly.entity_id
_entity_poly.type
_entity_poly.pdbx_seq_one_letter_code
_entity_poly.pdbx_strand_id
1 'polypeptide(L)'
;MKALAALAGAVFTVAACYGLGSMLDARLGARLRRYEKFPLAFVLGAAVLHLAIFAVMALQIAYKPVLIAMLSGCVAAALVTGDWRLPAPEDTKRDGPLPTAVRYLFGIVFGISATAFTALYLFNAWAPEISPDGSAYHLGLVSRYLRVHGFERVTTNMLLSFSEGVEMLYVPAFAIGRHSAAALVHFAFLVALALAVLGYGKRIGKPLAGAAAALLVSLSPIVGIDGTTAYTDVATAAIMFSVFYWIQLWDETRDSRLLIAAGLLAGYCYAAKYTAFVMLVYAVGFVAWRTRKWQPVIVLVGCSLTMAVPWIAKDWIYLHNPVAPFANQWFPNPYFYVLIEKIWMARMRTYGLANLWTLPLEVTIRGEATQGLLGPVFLAAPLALLALWSREGRKLMVPFALVFITYFGNIGTRFLIPCLPFLSLAMLIALEGVAPALALLIAFHAVTSWPTVLMRYTHAWSLSGIPYKAALRMIPEEEYLGAHHEYQWARMVEKYVPPGKLVFTLTGLPDSYTTREALFIYWGALSNDIGDALTMGWNKAWQPARLSSFILPGGKYRRLRVVQIGTATIPEEQWNIHEMRLFHRGSELPRRPEWRLQASPNPWGVQRAFDNSEATRWRSWETLRPGMWITVDLRREEPVDRVQLELSGDEWDARMRVETTGANGSWVPLAAAAEERTVRYSTSLRRSATYEAHLRGVDYFLIKDDDFGAGDYAEFSDDWGLTRLEHAYGASLYKVNSDQVSPPGVNP
;
A
#
# COMPACT_ATOMS: atom_id res chain seq x y z
N MET A 1 -28.28 12.23 12.42
CA MET A 1 -27.14 12.26 13.35
C MET A 1 -25.83 11.74 12.74
N LYS A 2 -25.78 10.56 12.06
CA LYS A 2 -24.55 9.99 11.47
C LYS A 2 -23.86 10.91 10.46
N ALA A 3 -24.61 11.57 9.54
CA ALA A 3 -24.04 12.51 8.55
C ALA A 3 -23.34 13.70 9.22
N LEU A 4 -23.94 14.27 10.25
CA LEU A 4 -23.35 15.39 11.02
C LEU A 4 -22.11 14.95 11.82
N ALA A 5 -22.13 13.73 12.37
CA ALA A 5 -20.96 13.19 13.07
C ALA A 5 -19.77 13.02 12.12
N ALA A 6 -20.00 12.56 10.87
CA ALA A 6 -18.96 12.45 9.87
C ALA A 6 -18.35 13.82 9.54
N LEU A 7 -19.20 14.81 9.32
CA LEU A 7 -18.75 16.18 9.05
C LEU A 7 -18.02 16.77 10.26
N ALA A 8 -18.55 16.59 11.47
CA ALA A 8 -17.93 17.08 12.70
C ALA A 8 -16.54 16.47 12.91
N GLY A 9 -16.37 15.14 12.72
CA GLY A 9 -15.09 14.46 12.87
C GLY A 9 -14.04 15.00 11.87
N ALA A 10 -14.43 15.21 10.63
CA ALA A 10 -13.56 15.76 9.61
C ALA A 10 -13.19 17.22 9.89
N VAL A 11 -14.19 18.09 10.09
CA VAL A 11 -13.97 19.52 10.34
C VAL A 11 -13.10 19.73 11.59
N PHE A 12 -13.32 18.97 12.64
CA PHE A 12 -12.56 19.09 13.87
C PHE A 12 -11.09 18.68 13.68
N THR A 13 -10.82 17.60 12.93
CA THR A 13 -9.46 17.17 12.60
C THR A 13 -8.77 18.20 11.69
N VAL A 14 -9.45 18.71 10.66
CA VAL A 14 -8.92 19.73 9.75
C VAL A 14 -8.64 21.04 10.49
N ALA A 15 -9.56 21.47 11.39
CA ALA A 15 -9.36 22.67 12.21
C ALA A 15 -8.15 22.54 13.15
N ALA A 16 -7.93 21.37 13.76
CA ALA A 16 -6.76 21.10 14.58
C ALA A 16 -5.46 21.18 13.75
N CYS A 17 -5.44 20.55 12.56
CA CYS A 17 -4.31 20.67 11.63
C CYS A 17 -4.04 22.14 11.26
N TYR A 18 -5.07 22.86 10.80
CA TYR A 18 -4.92 24.25 10.41
C TYR A 18 -4.46 25.14 11.57
N GLY A 19 -5.00 24.93 12.77
CA GLY A 19 -4.61 25.65 13.97
C GLY A 19 -3.14 25.46 14.33
N LEU A 20 -2.69 24.20 14.42
CA LEU A 20 -1.29 23.85 14.70
C LEU A 20 -0.33 24.46 13.67
N GLY A 21 -0.63 24.28 12.39
CA GLY A 21 0.21 24.80 11.33
C GLY A 21 0.22 26.33 11.28
N SER A 22 -0.90 26.99 11.61
CA SER A 22 -0.95 28.46 11.70
C SER A 22 -0.12 29.01 12.84
N MET A 23 -0.10 28.35 13.99
CA MET A 23 0.77 28.72 15.12
C MET A 23 2.24 28.50 14.79
N LEU A 24 2.57 27.42 14.07
CA LEU A 24 3.94 27.16 13.65
C LEU A 24 4.41 28.16 12.60
N ASP A 25 3.59 28.42 11.57
CA ASP A 25 3.84 29.41 10.54
C ASP A 25 4.13 30.82 11.13
N ALA A 26 3.32 31.25 12.11
CA ALA A 26 3.53 32.52 12.81
C ALA A 26 4.89 32.58 13.53
N ARG A 27 5.30 31.48 14.21
CA ARG A 27 6.61 31.40 14.89
C ARG A 27 7.79 31.35 13.92
N LEU A 28 7.60 30.73 12.76
CA LEU A 28 8.62 30.70 11.70
C LEU A 28 8.75 32.05 10.98
N GLY A 29 7.77 32.94 11.17
CA GLY A 29 7.76 34.28 10.55
C GLY A 29 7.53 34.23 9.04
N ALA A 30 6.89 33.21 8.52
CA ALA A 30 6.54 33.14 7.11
C ALA A 30 5.47 34.19 6.79
N ARG A 31 5.73 34.99 5.76
CA ARG A 31 4.76 36.01 5.30
C ARG A 31 3.87 35.41 4.21
N LEU A 32 3.00 34.46 4.64
CA LEU A 32 2.05 33.84 3.75
C LEU A 32 0.97 34.83 3.32
N ARG A 33 0.62 34.82 2.06
CA ARG A 33 -0.51 35.59 1.51
C ARG A 33 -1.83 34.93 1.88
N ARG A 34 -2.93 35.68 1.79
CA ARG A 34 -4.26 35.20 2.23
C ARG A 34 -4.66 33.83 1.67
N TYR A 35 -4.41 33.60 0.39
CA TYR A 35 -4.75 32.33 -0.29
C TYR A 35 -3.72 31.22 -0.13
N GLU A 36 -2.54 31.53 0.43
CA GLU A 36 -1.48 30.56 0.76
C GLU A 36 -1.66 30.04 2.19
N LYS A 37 -2.23 30.86 3.08
CA LYS A 37 -2.31 30.60 4.52
C LYS A 37 -2.99 29.28 4.83
N PHE A 38 -4.21 29.05 4.29
CA PHE A 38 -4.95 27.82 4.58
C PHE A 38 -4.18 26.57 4.08
N PRO A 39 -3.83 26.44 2.78
CA PRO A 39 -3.27 25.19 2.29
C PRO A 39 -1.90 24.87 2.94
N LEU A 40 -1.01 25.85 3.08
CA LEU A 40 0.32 25.58 3.61
C LEU A 40 0.31 25.36 5.13
N ALA A 41 -0.50 26.10 5.89
CA ALA A 41 -0.65 25.89 7.31
C ALA A 41 -1.38 24.57 7.61
N PHE A 42 -2.46 24.21 6.86
CA PHE A 42 -3.14 22.95 7.05
C PHE A 42 -2.19 21.76 6.86
N VAL A 43 -1.43 21.70 5.78
CA VAL A 43 -0.50 20.59 5.49
C VAL A 43 0.65 20.55 6.49
N LEU A 44 1.18 21.71 6.91
CA LEU A 44 2.22 21.79 7.94
C LEU A 44 1.70 21.29 9.30
N GLY A 45 0.50 21.68 9.68
CA GLY A 45 -0.12 21.22 10.91
C GLY A 45 -0.52 19.74 10.87
N ALA A 46 -0.91 19.23 9.71
CA ALA A 46 -1.11 17.80 9.50
C ALA A 46 0.16 16.99 9.79
N ALA A 47 1.33 17.50 9.35
CA ALA A 47 2.63 16.90 9.68
C ALA A 47 2.91 16.88 11.20
N VAL A 48 2.54 17.91 11.93
CA VAL A 48 2.73 17.94 13.41
C VAL A 48 1.71 17.05 14.11
N LEU A 49 0.43 17.14 13.71
CA LEU A 49 -0.65 16.38 14.34
C LEU A 49 -0.47 14.87 14.16
N HIS A 50 -0.03 14.40 12.96
CA HIS A 50 0.20 12.96 12.75
C HIS A 50 1.22 12.41 13.74
N LEU A 51 2.30 13.15 14.03
CA LEU A 51 3.33 12.72 14.98
C LEU A 51 2.81 12.72 16.43
N ALA A 52 1.93 13.67 16.80
CA ALA A 52 1.27 13.67 18.08
C ALA A 52 0.33 12.44 18.24
N ILE A 53 -0.42 12.11 17.18
CA ILE A 53 -1.27 10.90 17.16
C ILE A 53 -0.40 9.65 17.21
N PHE A 54 0.72 9.60 16.44
CA PHE A 54 1.68 8.50 16.52
C PHE A 54 2.14 8.25 17.97
N ALA A 55 2.45 9.30 18.72
CA ALA A 55 2.84 9.18 20.13
C ALA A 55 1.71 8.60 20.99
N VAL A 56 0.47 9.07 20.81
CA VAL A 56 -0.72 8.54 21.49
C VAL A 56 -0.92 7.05 21.16
N MET A 57 -0.72 6.67 19.92
CA MET A 57 -0.80 5.27 19.46
C MET A 57 0.32 4.41 20.05
N ALA A 58 1.55 4.89 20.06
CA ALA A 58 2.70 4.19 20.66
C ALA A 58 2.56 3.98 22.17
N LEU A 59 1.90 4.90 22.86
CA LEU A 59 1.60 4.81 24.29
C LEU A 59 0.37 3.95 24.62
N GLN A 60 -0.33 3.41 23.61
CA GLN A 60 -1.54 2.58 23.78
C GLN A 60 -2.68 3.32 24.52
N ILE A 61 -2.83 4.62 24.27
CA ILE A 61 -3.86 5.47 24.91
C ILE A 61 -4.80 6.15 23.90
N ALA A 62 -4.94 5.59 22.70
CA ALA A 62 -5.77 6.13 21.63
C ALA A 62 -7.27 5.94 21.87
N TYR A 63 -7.73 6.28 23.07
CA TYR A 63 -9.14 6.30 23.41
C TYR A 63 -9.84 7.51 22.79
N LYS A 64 -11.09 7.35 22.38
CA LYS A 64 -11.87 8.44 21.80
C LYS A 64 -11.85 9.74 22.61
N PRO A 65 -12.02 9.74 23.97
CA PRO A 65 -11.91 10.96 24.76
C PRO A 65 -10.53 11.64 24.68
N VAL A 66 -9.45 10.85 24.66
CA VAL A 66 -8.07 11.36 24.54
C VAL A 66 -7.87 12.06 23.20
N LEU A 67 -8.33 11.44 22.11
CA LEU A 67 -8.26 12.01 20.76
C LEU A 67 -9.06 13.32 20.68
N ILE A 68 -10.28 13.34 21.23
CA ILE A 68 -11.11 14.56 21.30
C ILE A 68 -10.42 15.66 22.13
N ALA A 69 -9.88 15.32 23.31
CA ALA A 69 -9.17 16.28 24.16
C ALA A 69 -7.94 16.87 23.47
N MET A 70 -7.17 16.04 22.75
CA MET A 70 -6.02 16.47 21.96
C MET A 70 -6.43 17.45 20.84
N LEU A 71 -7.44 17.10 20.04
CA LEU A 71 -7.95 18.01 18.99
C LEU A 71 -8.49 19.32 19.60
N SER A 72 -9.23 19.24 20.72
CA SER A 72 -9.75 20.41 21.45
C SER A 72 -8.63 21.32 21.91
N GLY A 73 -7.55 20.75 22.47
CA GLY A 73 -6.36 21.50 22.89
C GLY A 73 -5.70 22.23 21.73
N CYS A 74 -5.55 21.57 20.57
CA CYS A 74 -4.98 22.18 19.36
C CYS A 74 -5.82 23.36 18.86
N VAL A 75 -7.15 23.18 18.78
CA VAL A 75 -8.07 24.24 18.34
C VAL A 75 -8.10 25.39 19.35
N ALA A 76 -8.22 25.09 20.64
CA ALA A 76 -8.23 26.10 21.70
C ALA A 76 -6.95 26.95 21.70
N ALA A 77 -5.77 26.30 21.59
CA ALA A 77 -4.49 27.00 21.50
C ALA A 77 -4.45 27.95 20.31
N ALA A 78 -4.92 27.51 19.12
CA ALA A 78 -4.97 28.36 17.94
C ALA A 78 -5.94 29.55 18.09
N LEU A 79 -7.07 29.33 18.76
CA LEU A 79 -8.04 30.41 19.03
C LEU A 79 -7.47 31.45 19.99
N VAL A 80 -6.75 31.02 21.03
CA VAL A 80 -6.12 31.90 22.04
C VAL A 80 -4.99 32.75 21.41
N THR A 81 -4.15 32.13 20.57
CA THR A 81 -3.04 32.86 19.91
C THR A 81 -3.53 33.78 18.79
N GLY A 82 -4.69 33.52 18.21
CA GLY A 82 -5.25 34.28 17.10
C GLY A 82 -4.54 34.07 15.75
N ASP A 83 -3.55 33.17 15.70
CA ASP A 83 -2.71 32.91 14.50
C ASP A 83 -3.49 32.28 13.34
N TRP A 84 -4.67 31.69 13.60
CA TRP A 84 -5.57 31.12 12.60
C TRP A 84 -6.19 32.13 11.65
N ARG A 85 -6.14 33.43 11.98
CA ARG A 85 -6.75 34.48 11.17
C ARG A 85 -6.05 34.59 9.81
N LEU A 86 -6.88 34.77 8.77
CA LEU A 86 -6.34 35.01 7.43
C LEU A 86 -5.73 36.43 7.35
N PRO A 87 -4.59 36.58 6.65
CA PRO A 87 -4.06 37.92 6.36
C PRO A 87 -5.06 38.80 5.64
N ALA A 88 -4.89 40.14 5.77
CA ALA A 88 -5.69 41.09 5.02
C ALA A 88 -5.60 40.84 3.50
N PRO A 89 -6.67 41.13 2.74
CA PRO A 89 -6.59 41.06 1.28
C PRO A 89 -5.46 41.96 0.77
N GLU A 90 -4.62 41.43 -0.13
CA GLU A 90 -3.67 42.28 -0.85
C GLU A 90 -4.44 43.14 -1.85
N ASP A 91 -4.11 44.44 -1.94
CA ASP A 91 -4.58 45.31 -3.03
C ASP A 91 -3.95 44.80 -4.34
N THR A 92 -4.62 43.86 -4.99
CA THR A 92 -4.26 43.47 -6.34
C THR A 92 -4.69 44.60 -7.27
N LYS A 93 -3.73 45.41 -7.70
CA LYS A 93 -3.97 46.34 -8.84
C LYS A 93 -4.53 45.48 -9.96
N ARG A 94 -5.74 45.85 -10.41
CA ARG A 94 -6.49 45.11 -11.46
C ARG A 94 -5.87 45.27 -12.86
N ASP A 95 -4.60 45.60 -12.95
CA ASP A 95 -3.95 46.03 -14.17
C ASP A 95 -3.31 44.86 -14.92
N GLY A 96 -4.09 44.30 -15.82
CA GLY A 96 -3.56 43.38 -16.85
C GLY A 96 -4.25 43.71 -18.20
N PRO A 97 -3.56 43.55 -19.34
CA PRO A 97 -3.98 44.00 -20.67
C PRO A 97 -5.16 43.23 -21.27
N LEU A 98 -5.78 42.28 -20.52
CA LEU A 98 -6.84 41.44 -21.04
C LEU A 98 -8.20 42.20 -21.12
N PRO A 99 -8.94 42.10 -22.22
CA PRO A 99 -10.30 42.64 -22.32
C PRO A 99 -11.21 42.13 -21.19
N THR A 100 -12.04 42.98 -20.64
CA THR A 100 -12.94 42.65 -19.54
C THR A 100 -13.83 41.47 -19.86
N ALA A 101 -14.38 41.37 -21.07
CA ALA A 101 -15.20 40.23 -21.52
C ALA A 101 -14.48 38.90 -21.45
N VAL A 102 -13.18 38.85 -21.79
CA VAL A 102 -12.36 37.63 -21.76
C VAL A 102 -12.10 37.17 -20.31
N ARG A 103 -11.89 38.13 -19.38
CA ARG A 103 -11.77 37.81 -17.95
C ARG A 103 -13.08 37.27 -17.38
N TYR A 104 -14.23 37.85 -17.78
CA TYR A 104 -15.54 37.35 -17.37
C TYR A 104 -15.80 35.95 -17.88
N LEU A 105 -15.49 35.66 -19.17
CA LEU A 105 -15.65 34.32 -19.73
C LEU A 105 -14.80 33.27 -18.97
N PHE A 106 -13.52 33.56 -18.73
CA PHE A 106 -12.67 32.70 -17.93
C PHE A 106 -13.24 32.49 -16.52
N GLY A 107 -13.68 33.57 -15.85
CA GLY A 107 -14.27 33.52 -14.52
C GLY A 107 -15.54 32.66 -14.45
N ILE A 108 -16.41 32.75 -15.48
CA ILE A 108 -17.63 31.94 -15.58
C ILE A 108 -17.28 30.46 -15.75
N VAL A 109 -16.40 30.10 -16.70
CA VAL A 109 -15.96 28.70 -16.93
C VAL A 109 -15.32 28.13 -15.68
N PHE A 110 -14.41 28.88 -15.05
CA PHE A 110 -13.78 28.51 -13.80
C PHE A 110 -14.82 28.27 -12.70
N GLY A 111 -15.73 29.23 -12.49
CA GLY A 111 -16.72 29.16 -11.41
C GLY A 111 -17.70 27.99 -11.57
N ILE A 112 -18.22 27.77 -12.79
CA ILE A 112 -19.12 26.64 -13.07
C ILE A 112 -18.38 25.31 -12.82
N SER A 113 -17.18 25.15 -13.40
CA SER A 113 -16.40 23.91 -13.26
C SER A 113 -16.04 23.65 -11.80
N ALA A 114 -15.52 24.66 -11.09
CA ALA A 114 -15.16 24.53 -9.67
C ALA A 114 -16.37 24.16 -8.81
N THR A 115 -17.52 24.80 -9.01
CA THR A 115 -18.74 24.54 -8.21
C THR A 115 -19.28 23.15 -8.48
N ALA A 116 -19.43 22.78 -9.76
CA ALA A 116 -19.96 21.46 -10.14
C ALA A 116 -19.12 20.30 -9.57
N PHE A 117 -17.80 20.39 -9.74
CA PHE A 117 -16.91 19.33 -9.24
C PHE A 117 -16.73 19.36 -7.72
N THR A 118 -16.77 20.54 -7.07
CA THR A 118 -16.79 20.59 -5.60
C THR A 118 -18.03 19.90 -5.04
N ALA A 119 -19.21 20.12 -5.65
CA ALA A 119 -20.42 19.41 -5.25
C ALA A 119 -20.30 17.90 -5.48
N LEU A 120 -19.84 17.47 -6.66
CA LEU A 120 -19.56 16.06 -6.98
C LEU A 120 -18.68 15.44 -5.92
N TYR A 121 -17.54 16.05 -5.62
CA TYR A 121 -16.54 15.51 -4.71
C TYR A 121 -16.97 15.53 -3.25
N LEU A 122 -17.59 16.61 -2.79
CA LEU A 122 -18.07 16.71 -1.41
C LEU A 122 -19.08 15.60 -1.09
N PHE A 123 -20.05 15.36 -1.97
CA PHE A 123 -21.03 14.31 -1.74
C PHE A 123 -20.46 12.91 -1.83
N ASN A 124 -19.44 12.67 -2.71
CA ASN A 124 -18.74 11.40 -2.75
C ASN A 124 -17.90 11.16 -1.48
N ALA A 125 -17.11 12.14 -1.02
CA ALA A 125 -16.35 12.04 0.21
C ALA A 125 -17.22 11.89 1.48
N TRP A 126 -18.44 12.42 1.44
CA TRP A 126 -19.38 12.34 2.56
C TRP A 126 -20.24 11.07 2.54
N ALA A 127 -20.33 10.38 1.40
CA ALA A 127 -20.98 9.08 1.30
C ALA A 127 -20.24 8.02 2.12
N PRO A 128 -20.86 6.87 2.46
CA PRO A 128 -20.12 5.76 3.08
C PRO A 128 -18.97 5.30 2.19
N GLU A 129 -17.80 5.06 2.78
CA GLU A 129 -16.58 4.62 2.08
C GLU A 129 -16.70 3.17 1.63
N ILE A 130 -16.47 2.90 0.38
CA ILE A 130 -16.58 1.57 -0.25
C ILE A 130 -15.43 1.27 -1.21
N SER A 131 -14.46 2.15 -1.31
CA SER A 131 -13.32 1.94 -2.21
C SER A 131 -12.48 0.74 -1.77
N PRO A 132 -11.89 0.00 -2.71
CA PRO A 132 -11.17 -1.24 -2.39
C PRO A 132 -10.07 -1.05 -1.35
N ASP A 133 -9.10 -0.16 -1.62
CA ASP A 133 -7.96 0.07 -0.72
C ASP A 133 -8.39 0.81 0.56
N GLY A 134 -9.29 1.81 0.42
CA GLY A 134 -9.78 2.61 1.55
C GLY A 134 -10.47 1.77 2.60
N SER A 135 -11.39 0.89 2.19
CA SER A 135 -12.13 0.02 3.12
C SER A 135 -11.33 -1.20 3.59
N ALA A 136 -10.40 -1.73 2.76
CA ALA A 136 -9.62 -2.90 3.11
C ALA A 136 -8.47 -2.56 4.06
N TYR A 137 -7.43 -1.83 3.61
CA TYR A 137 -6.24 -1.68 4.44
C TYR A 137 -6.07 -0.30 5.07
N HIS A 138 -6.40 0.83 4.41
CA HIS A 138 -6.26 2.15 5.04
C HIS A 138 -7.14 2.29 6.29
N LEU A 139 -8.46 2.11 6.14
CA LEU A 139 -9.39 2.16 7.28
C LEU A 139 -9.47 0.84 8.06
N GLY A 140 -9.11 -0.29 7.44
CA GLY A 140 -8.96 -1.56 8.12
C GLY A 140 -7.98 -1.44 9.29
N LEU A 141 -6.81 -0.84 9.02
CA LEU A 141 -5.79 -0.62 10.04
C LEU A 141 -6.23 0.40 11.10
N VAL A 142 -6.81 1.52 10.68
CA VAL A 142 -7.38 2.52 11.61
C VAL A 142 -8.43 1.89 12.54
N SER A 143 -9.29 1.03 12.01
CA SER A 143 -10.29 0.30 12.77
C SER A 143 -9.66 -0.65 13.78
N ARG A 144 -8.60 -1.39 13.39
CA ARG A 144 -7.84 -2.29 14.28
C ARG A 144 -7.18 -1.50 15.41
N TYR A 145 -6.47 -0.45 15.10
CA TYR A 145 -5.78 0.40 16.09
C TYR A 145 -6.73 1.01 17.11
N LEU A 146 -7.93 1.44 16.70
CA LEU A 146 -8.93 1.95 17.63
C LEU A 146 -9.53 0.87 18.53
N ARG A 147 -9.57 -0.41 18.10
CA ARG A 147 -10.01 -1.52 18.95
C ARG A 147 -9.02 -1.83 20.05
N VAL A 148 -7.72 -1.75 19.77
CA VAL A 148 -6.64 -2.02 20.74
C VAL A 148 -6.10 -0.76 21.41
N HIS A 149 -6.63 0.41 21.05
CA HIS A 149 -6.26 1.73 21.55
C HIS A 149 -4.79 2.13 21.29
N GLY A 150 -4.16 1.57 20.26
CA GLY A 150 -2.77 1.84 19.94
C GLY A 150 -2.29 1.06 18.73
N PHE A 151 -0.98 1.01 18.53
CA PHE A 151 -0.40 0.19 17.47
C PHE A 151 -0.55 -1.30 17.80
N GLU A 152 -0.90 -2.04 16.78
CA GLU A 152 -0.93 -3.51 16.76
C GLU A 152 0.10 -4.04 15.78
N ARG A 153 0.76 -5.16 16.14
CA ARG A 153 1.66 -5.85 15.23
C ARG A 153 0.84 -6.71 14.26
N VAL A 154 0.75 -6.30 13.02
CA VAL A 154 0.05 -7.06 11.97
C VAL A 154 1.06 -7.70 11.04
N THR A 155 1.05 -9.04 10.96
CA THR A 155 1.98 -9.84 10.12
C THR A 155 1.24 -10.62 9.04
N THR A 156 -0.09 -10.51 8.98
CA THR A 156 -0.97 -11.24 8.08
C THR A 156 -1.22 -10.53 6.76
N ASN A 157 -0.84 -9.25 6.68
CA ASN A 157 -1.05 -8.42 5.50
C ASN A 157 0.09 -7.40 5.34
N MET A 158 0.91 -7.57 4.31
CA MET A 158 2.05 -6.68 4.04
C MET A 158 1.64 -5.21 3.79
N LEU A 159 0.42 -4.96 3.28
CA LEU A 159 -0.03 -3.60 3.02
C LEU A 159 -0.28 -2.81 4.32
N LEU A 160 -0.51 -3.50 5.44
CA LEU A 160 -0.64 -2.91 6.78
C LEU A 160 0.72 -2.61 7.45
N SER A 161 1.82 -2.84 6.73
CA SER A 161 3.18 -2.57 7.21
C SER A 161 3.78 -1.29 6.62
N PHE A 162 3.07 -0.59 5.75
CA PHE A 162 3.52 0.71 5.25
C PHE A 162 3.55 1.77 6.37
N SER A 163 4.29 2.85 6.15
CA SER A 163 4.14 4.04 6.97
C SER A 163 2.76 4.70 6.72
N GLU A 164 2.11 5.13 7.79
CA GLU A 164 0.68 5.48 7.82
C GLU A 164 0.47 6.93 8.27
N GLY A 165 1.33 7.85 7.81
CA GLY A 165 1.32 9.23 8.26
C GLY A 165 0.04 10.01 7.95
N VAL A 166 -0.65 9.67 6.86
CA VAL A 166 -1.94 10.27 6.53
C VAL A 166 -3.06 9.59 7.32
N GLU A 167 -3.00 8.28 7.46
CA GLU A 167 -3.95 7.46 8.21
C GLU A 167 -3.99 7.84 9.70
N MET A 168 -2.88 8.34 10.26
CA MET A 168 -2.90 8.89 11.62
C MET A 168 -3.95 10.01 11.76
N LEU A 169 -4.17 10.83 10.72
CA LEU A 169 -5.23 11.85 10.74
C LEU A 169 -6.62 11.24 10.63
N TYR A 170 -6.73 10.05 10.02
CA TYR A 170 -7.98 9.31 9.95
C TYR A 170 -8.40 8.75 11.31
N VAL A 171 -7.45 8.43 12.20
CA VAL A 171 -7.73 7.87 13.52
C VAL A 171 -8.74 8.72 14.32
N PRO A 172 -8.51 10.01 14.63
CA PRO A 172 -9.50 10.82 15.35
C PRO A 172 -10.77 11.08 14.55
N ALA A 173 -10.66 11.29 13.22
CA ALA A 173 -11.83 11.49 12.36
C ALA A 173 -12.74 10.26 12.36
N PHE A 174 -12.19 9.06 12.22
CA PHE A 174 -12.90 7.79 12.25
C PHE A 174 -13.51 7.51 13.65
N ALA A 175 -12.78 7.80 14.72
CA ALA A 175 -13.28 7.64 16.09
C ALA A 175 -14.55 8.48 16.37
N ILE A 176 -14.70 9.63 15.69
CA ILE A 176 -15.85 10.54 15.85
C ILE A 176 -16.94 10.23 14.82
N GLY A 177 -16.59 10.14 13.53
CA GLY A 177 -17.53 10.15 12.41
C GLY A 177 -17.41 8.95 11.45
N ARG A 178 -16.62 7.92 11.81
CA ARG A 178 -16.43 6.67 11.03
C ARG A 178 -15.79 6.91 9.65
N HIS A 179 -16.08 6.04 8.68
CA HIS A 179 -15.48 5.97 7.36
C HIS A 179 -15.55 7.30 6.58
N SER A 180 -16.75 7.90 6.47
CA SER A 180 -16.93 9.16 5.74
C SER A 180 -16.14 10.33 6.34
N ALA A 181 -15.89 10.33 7.66
CA ALA A 181 -15.08 11.38 8.27
C ALA A 181 -13.62 11.33 7.81
N ALA A 182 -13.06 10.13 7.64
CA ALA A 182 -11.72 9.92 7.11
C ALA A 182 -11.62 10.38 5.64
N ALA A 183 -12.58 9.98 4.80
CA ALA A 183 -12.65 10.41 3.39
C ALA A 183 -12.76 11.95 3.26
N LEU A 184 -13.54 12.60 4.13
CA LEU A 184 -13.64 14.08 4.18
C LEU A 184 -12.32 14.74 4.61
N VAL A 185 -11.50 14.11 5.47
CA VAL A 185 -10.14 14.60 5.80
C VAL A 185 -9.25 14.53 4.57
N HIS A 186 -9.31 13.43 3.79
CA HIS A 186 -8.56 13.33 2.54
C HIS A 186 -9.04 14.36 1.51
N PHE A 187 -10.35 14.58 1.40
CA PHE A 187 -10.91 15.64 0.57
C PHE A 187 -10.38 17.04 0.95
N ALA A 188 -10.13 17.31 2.23
CA ALA A 188 -9.52 18.58 2.63
C ALA A 188 -8.09 18.76 2.07
N PHE A 189 -7.33 17.67 1.89
CA PHE A 189 -6.04 17.72 1.19
C PHE A 189 -6.21 18.02 -0.31
N LEU A 190 -7.27 17.53 -0.97
CA LEU A 190 -7.60 17.90 -2.35
C LEU A 190 -7.84 19.40 -2.47
N VAL A 191 -8.64 19.95 -1.57
CA VAL A 191 -8.91 21.41 -1.53
C VAL A 191 -7.62 22.18 -1.27
N ALA A 192 -6.80 21.74 -0.32
CA ALA A 192 -5.52 22.37 0.00
C ALA A 192 -4.56 22.32 -1.20
N LEU A 193 -4.48 21.19 -1.92
CA LEU A 193 -3.66 21.04 -3.12
C LEU A 193 -4.09 22.05 -4.21
N ALA A 194 -5.37 22.10 -4.52
CA ALA A 194 -5.89 23.03 -5.51
C ALA A 194 -5.59 24.50 -5.15
N LEU A 195 -5.78 24.87 -3.87
CA LEU A 195 -5.48 26.21 -3.37
C LEU A 195 -3.98 26.52 -3.35
N ALA A 196 -3.13 25.53 -3.05
CA ALA A 196 -1.68 25.70 -3.10
C ALA A 196 -1.17 25.94 -4.53
N VAL A 197 -1.70 25.19 -5.51
CA VAL A 197 -1.39 25.37 -6.95
C VAL A 197 -1.82 26.76 -7.42
N LEU A 198 -3.06 27.17 -7.11
CA LEU A 198 -3.57 28.52 -7.38
C LEU A 198 -2.68 29.57 -6.73
N GLY A 199 -2.34 29.39 -5.45
CA GLY A 199 -1.51 30.30 -4.65
C GLY A 199 -0.14 30.49 -5.27
N TYR A 200 0.53 29.39 -5.65
CA TYR A 200 1.82 29.45 -6.29
C TYR A 200 1.78 30.20 -7.63
N GLY A 201 0.79 29.90 -8.48
CA GLY A 201 0.58 30.63 -9.73
C GLY A 201 0.44 32.14 -9.52
N LYS A 202 -0.36 32.57 -8.52
CA LYS A 202 -0.47 33.99 -8.14
C LYS A 202 0.86 34.57 -7.63
N ARG A 203 1.61 33.82 -6.83
CA ARG A 203 2.90 34.26 -6.29
C ARG A 203 3.93 34.56 -7.39
N ILE A 204 3.98 33.73 -8.42
CA ILE A 204 4.90 33.91 -9.55
C ILE A 204 4.38 34.87 -10.63
N GLY A 205 3.27 35.60 -10.38
CA GLY A 205 2.68 36.54 -11.33
C GLY A 205 1.94 35.91 -12.50
N LYS A 206 1.47 34.67 -12.33
CA LYS A 206 0.73 33.88 -13.33
C LYS A 206 -0.65 33.44 -12.79
N PRO A 207 -1.54 34.37 -12.40
CA PRO A 207 -2.79 34.03 -11.70
C PRO A 207 -3.76 33.21 -12.54
N LEU A 208 -3.88 33.46 -13.85
CA LEU A 208 -4.79 32.70 -14.71
C LEU A 208 -4.29 31.27 -14.95
N ALA A 209 -2.98 31.12 -15.25
CA ALA A 209 -2.36 29.81 -15.38
C ALA A 209 -2.44 29.02 -14.06
N GLY A 210 -2.24 29.68 -12.91
CA GLY A 210 -2.39 29.07 -11.60
C GLY A 210 -3.82 28.58 -11.33
N ALA A 211 -4.83 29.40 -11.68
CA ALA A 211 -6.25 29.00 -11.55
C ALA A 211 -6.59 27.83 -12.48
N ALA A 212 -6.17 27.91 -13.73
CA ALA A 212 -6.40 26.85 -14.70
C ALA A 212 -5.67 25.53 -14.28
N ALA A 213 -4.42 25.61 -13.80
CA ALA A 213 -3.67 24.46 -13.32
C ALA A 213 -4.31 23.80 -12.10
N ALA A 214 -4.84 24.60 -11.17
CA ALA A 214 -5.58 24.09 -10.02
C ALA A 214 -6.80 23.26 -10.47
N LEU A 215 -7.52 23.69 -11.49
CA LEU A 215 -8.63 22.92 -12.06
C LEU A 215 -8.12 21.71 -12.88
N LEU A 216 -7.05 21.83 -13.68
CA LEU A 216 -6.50 20.68 -14.38
C LEU A 216 -6.15 19.54 -13.41
N VAL A 217 -5.56 19.85 -12.27
CA VAL A 217 -5.28 18.87 -11.23
C VAL A 217 -6.57 18.30 -10.65
N SER A 218 -7.44 19.17 -10.14
CA SER A 218 -8.60 18.73 -9.35
C SER A 218 -9.70 18.09 -10.19
N LEU A 219 -9.85 18.44 -11.47
CA LEU A 219 -10.86 17.85 -12.35
C LEU A 219 -10.42 16.53 -12.98
N SER A 220 -9.14 16.12 -12.80
CA SER A 220 -8.66 14.83 -13.29
C SER A 220 -9.45 13.69 -12.64
N PRO A 221 -10.02 12.74 -13.43
CA PRO A 221 -10.86 11.68 -12.89
C PRO A 221 -10.22 10.88 -11.78
N ILE A 222 -8.92 10.54 -11.93
CA ILE A 222 -8.18 9.79 -10.90
C ILE A 222 -7.99 10.61 -9.63
N VAL A 223 -7.75 11.92 -9.72
CA VAL A 223 -7.65 12.82 -8.56
C VAL A 223 -9.00 12.96 -7.85
N GLY A 224 -10.08 12.99 -8.63
CA GLY A 224 -11.43 13.09 -8.09
C GLY A 224 -11.81 11.87 -7.27
N ILE A 225 -11.60 10.66 -7.80
CA ILE A 225 -11.95 9.44 -7.07
C ILE A 225 -11.01 9.20 -5.89
N ASP A 226 -9.69 9.38 -6.07
CA ASP A 226 -8.71 9.24 -4.97
C ASP A 226 -8.99 10.23 -3.85
N GLY A 227 -9.11 11.52 -4.15
CA GLY A 227 -9.30 12.57 -3.16
C GLY A 227 -10.66 12.58 -2.46
N THR A 228 -11.61 11.73 -2.90
CA THR A 228 -12.93 11.56 -2.27
C THR A 228 -13.09 10.24 -1.52
N THR A 229 -12.05 9.42 -1.51
CA THR A 229 -11.95 8.15 -0.78
C THR A 229 -10.93 8.26 0.35
N ALA A 230 -10.88 7.29 1.25
CA ALA A 230 -9.91 7.28 2.34
C ALA A 230 -8.55 6.70 1.90
N TYR A 231 -8.04 7.20 0.76
CA TYR A 231 -6.71 6.91 0.21
C TYR A 231 -5.67 7.91 0.72
N THR A 232 -4.50 7.97 0.09
CA THR A 232 -3.38 8.83 0.53
C THR A 232 -2.67 9.56 -0.60
N ASP A 233 -2.97 9.27 -1.88
CA ASP A 233 -2.17 9.78 -3.00
C ASP A 233 -2.35 11.29 -3.20
N VAL A 234 -3.59 11.82 -3.08
CA VAL A 234 -3.85 13.27 -3.14
C VAL A 234 -3.23 13.99 -1.94
N ALA A 235 -3.31 13.41 -0.73
CA ALA A 235 -2.66 13.98 0.44
C ALA A 235 -1.13 14.02 0.26
N THR A 236 -0.55 12.92 -0.26
CA THR A 236 0.87 12.84 -0.61
C THR A 236 1.27 13.93 -1.61
N ALA A 237 0.48 14.14 -2.67
CA ALA A 237 0.71 15.23 -3.63
C ALA A 237 0.68 16.62 -2.98
N ALA A 238 -0.28 16.86 -2.07
CA ALA A 238 -0.36 18.12 -1.32
C ALA A 238 0.86 18.34 -0.42
N ILE A 239 1.34 17.29 0.26
CA ILE A 239 2.55 17.34 1.10
C ILE A 239 3.78 17.62 0.23
N MET A 240 3.96 16.89 -0.86
CA MET A 240 5.09 17.05 -1.79
C MET A 240 5.13 18.44 -2.42
N PHE A 241 3.97 18.95 -2.87
CA PHE A 241 3.89 20.30 -3.42
C PHE A 241 4.13 21.36 -2.35
N SER A 242 3.74 21.12 -1.10
CA SER A 242 4.03 22.01 0.02
C SER A 242 5.52 22.05 0.35
N VAL A 243 6.26 20.92 0.31
CA VAL A 243 7.74 20.92 0.42
C VAL A 243 8.34 21.85 -0.62
N PHE A 244 7.96 21.68 -1.89
CA PHE A 244 8.42 22.55 -2.97
C PHE A 244 8.10 24.02 -2.67
N TYR A 245 6.89 24.33 -2.24
CA TYR A 245 6.45 25.69 -1.98
C TYR A 245 7.25 26.35 -0.85
N TRP A 246 7.44 25.66 0.28
CA TRP A 246 8.26 26.17 1.40
C TRP A 246 9.72 26.36 1.00
N ILE A 247 10.29 25.54 0.14
CA ILE A 247 11.62 25.73 -0.43
C ILE A 247 11.68 26.99 -1.31
N GLN A 248 10.61 27.27 -2.11
CA GLN A 248 10.57 28.52 -2.89
C GLN A 248 10.44 29.77 -2.00
N LEU A 249 9.63 29.71 -0.91
CA LEU A 249 9.54 30.79 0.08
C LEU A 249 10.91 31.07 0.74
N TRP A 250 11.62 30.02 1.10
CA TRP A 250 12.99 30.13 1.60
C TRP A 250 13.96 30.71 0.55
N ASP A 251 13.85 30.31 -0.71
CA ASP A 251 14.71 30.83 -1.78
C ASP A 251 14.51 32.34 -2.01
N GLU A 252 13.31 32.85 -1.81
CA GLU A 252 12.98 34.27 -1.89
C GLU A 252 13.53 35.07 -0.71
N THR A 253 13.37 34.57 0.51
CA THR A 253 13.64 35.31 1.74
C THR A 253 15.02 35.05 2.35
N ARG A 254 15.57 33.85 2.10
CA ARG A 254 16.78 33.30 2.74
C ARG A 254 16.66 33.12 4.25
N ASP A 255 15.46 33.17 4.80
CA ASP A 255 15.24 32.93 6.23
C ASP A 255 15.31 31.41 6.52
N SER A 256 16.39 31.01 7.20
CA SER A 256 16.63 29.59 7.51
C SER A 256 15.55 28.96 8.40
N ARG A 257 14.72 29.74 9.10
CA ARG A 257 13.59 29.23 9.89
C ARG A 257 12.57 28.52 9.00
N LEU A 258 12.40 28.96 7.74
CA LEU A 258 11.48 28.33 6.79
C LEU A 258 11.92 26.91 6.37
N LEU A 259 13.22 26.60 6.53
CA LEU A 259 13.72 25.23 6.30
C LEU A 259 13.23 24.24 7.35
N ILE A 260 12.79 24.71 8.53
CA ILE A 260 12.15 23.84 9.52
C ILE A 260 10.84 23.28 8.95
N ALA A 261 9.98 24.15 8.40
CA ALA A 261 8.74 23.70 7.76
C ALA A 261 9.01 22.76 6.58
N ALA A 262 9.95 23.14 5.69
CA ALA A 262 10.34 22.30 4.56
C ALA A 262 10.87 20.92 5.00
N GLY A 263 11.70 20.88 6.06
CA GLY A 263 12.25 19.65 6.62
C GLY A 263 11.19 18.76 7.25
N LEU A 264 10.31 19.31 8.09
CA LEU A 264 9.19 18.58 8.69
C LEU A 264 8.31 17.95 7.60
N LEU A 265 7.96 18.72 6.57
CA LEU A 265 7.16 18.22 5.46
C LEU A 265 7.90 17.18 4.62
N ALA A 266 9.21 17.33 4.39
CA ALA A 266 10.01 16.34 3.67
C ALA A 266 10.10 15.01 4.42
N GLY A 267 10.16 15.02 5.74
CA GLY A 267 10.07 13.82 6.57
C GLY A 267 8.64 13.26 6.61
N TYR A 268 7.63 14.12 6.61
CA TYR A 268 6.24 13.70 6.50
C TYR A 268 5.94 13.03 5.14
N CYS A 269 6.63 13.40 4.06
CA CYS A 269 6.58 12.66 2.80
C CYS A 269 6.92 11.18 3.00
N TYR A 270 7.99 10.84 3.75
CA TYR A 270 8.31 9.45 4.08
C TYR A 270 7.20 8.78 4.88
N ALA A 271 6.70 9.46 5.89
CA ALA A 271 5.60 8.96 6.73
C ALA A 271 4.30 8.73 5.94
N ALA A 272 4.04 9.55 4.92
CA ALA A 272 2.85 9.40 4.06
C ALA A 272 3.01 8.31 3.01
N LYS A 273 4.19 8.23 2.36
CA LYS A 273 4.46 7.24 1.31
C LYS A 273 5.95 7.17 0.99
N TYR A 274 6.54 5.98 0.98
CA TYR A 274 7.99 5.82 0.75
C TYR A 274 8.50 6.49 -0.54
N THR A 275 7.75 6.42 -1.63
CA THR A 275 8.12 7.07 -2.91
C THR A 275 8.18 8.58 -2.82
N ALA A 276 7.43 9.20 -1.91
CA ALA A 276 7.42 10.65 -1.71
C ALA A 276 8.69 11.18 -1.01
N PHE A 277 9.51 10.28 -0.44
CA PHE A 277 10.80 10.63 0.14
C PHE A 277 11.76 11.29 -0.87
N VAL A 278 11.52 11.12 -2.16
CA VAL A 278 12.26 11.82 -3.24
C VAL A 278 12.23 13.34 -3.05
N MET A 279 11.21 13.89 -2.37
CA MET A 279 11.15 15.33 -2.07
C MET A 279 12.19 15.78 -1.05
N LEU A 280 12.69 14.90 -0.18
CA LEU A 280 13.85 15.21 0.64
C LEU A 280 15.11 15.35 -0.24
N VAL A 281 15.29 14.47 -1.21
CA VAL A 281 16.41 14.56 -2.17
C VAL A 281 16.35 15.87 -2.94
N TYR A 282 15.15 16.25 -3.42
CA TYR A 282 14.93 17.56 -4.05
C TYR A 282 15.32 18.71 -3.13
N ALA A 283 14.79 18.74 -1.90
CA ALA A 283 14.97 19.84 -0.97
C ALA A 283 16.45 19.99 -0.55
N VAL A 284 17.11 18.89 -0.21
CA VAL A 284 18.54 18.85 0.12
C VAL A 284 19.39 19.33 -1.05
N GLY A 285 19.16 18.77 -2.25
CA GLY A 285 19.89 19.13 -3.46
C GLY A 285 19.73 20.62 -3.80
N PHE A 286 18.50 21.14 -3.74
CA PHE A 286 18.21 22.55 -4.02
C PHE A 286 18.88 23.49 -2.99
N VAL A 287 18.75 23.21 -1.69
CA VAL A 287 19.34 24.02 -0.62
C VAL A 287 20.87 23.99 -0.69
N ALA A 288 21.48 22.81 -0.87
CA ALA A 288 22.92 22.67 -1.01
C ALA A 288 23.46 23.45 -2.22
N TRP A 289 22.78 23.32 -3.38
CA TRP A 289 23.15 24.06 -4.59
C TRP A 289 23.10 25.58 -4.41
N ARG A 290 22.03 26.06 -3.70
CA ARG A 290 21.78 27.51 -3.53
C ARG A 290 22.65 28.18 -2.45
N THR A 291 23.05 27.45 -1.42
CA THR A 291 23.81 28.03 -0.28
C THR A 291 25.29 27.67 -0.31
N ARG A 292 25.64 26.47 -0.80
CA ARG A 292 26.95 25.85 -0.67
C ARG A 292 27.46 25.78 0.80
N LYS A 293 26.51 25.80 1.76
CA LYS A 293 26.76 25.72 3.21
C LYS A 293 26.02 24.52 3.79
N TRP A 294 26.60 23.87 4.80
CA TRP A 294 26.03 22.66 5.43
C TRP A 294 24.97 22.99 6.49
N GLN A 295 25.04 24.14 7.17
CA GLN A 295 24.11 24.45 8.26
C GLN A 295 22.63 24.42 7.81
N PRO A 296 22.21 25.06 6.70
CA PRO A 296 20.82 24.96 6.22
C PRO A 296 20.39 23.54 5.88
N VAL A 297 21.31 22.72 5.32
CA VAL A 297 21.04 21.31 4.99
C VAL A 297 20.85 20.49 6.26
N ILE A 298 21.69 20.71 7.29
CA ILE A 298 21.57 20.01 8.58
C ILE A 298 20.21 20.30 9.24
N VAL A 299 19.76 21.57 9.24
CA VAL A 299 18.44 21.95 9.78
C VAL A 299 17.33 21.19 9.04
N LEU A 300 17.36 21.21 7.71
CA LEU A 300 16.35 20.55 6.88
C LEU A 300 16.33 19.04 7.13
N VAL A 301 17.48 18.36 7.11
CA VAL A 301 17.60 16.92 7.33
C VAL A 301 17.23 16.56 8.78
N GLY A 302 17.69 17.32 9.77
CA GLY A 302 17.36 17.10 11.18
C GLY A 302 15.83 17.14 11.42
N CYS A 303 15.16 18.16 10.87
CA CYS A 303 13.70 18.25 10.94
C CYS A 303 13.00 17.10 10.18
N SER A 304 13.56 16.65 9.06
CA SER A 304 13.01 15.51 8.32
C SER A 304 13.10 14.20 9.13
N LEU A 305 14.23 13.99 9.80
CA LEU A 305 14.43 12.79 10.61
C LEU A 305 13.45 12.71 11.79
N THR A 306 13.01 13.83 12.37
CA THR A 306 12.03 13.81 13.46
C THR A 306 10.69 13.19 13.03
N MET A 307 10.34 13.27 11.75
CA MET A 307 9.11 12.70 11.19
C MET A 307 9.29 11.27 10.67
N ALA A 308 10.45 10.94 10.10
CA ALA A 308 10.70 9.64 9.48
C ALA A 308 11.14 8.57 10.50
N VAL A 309 12.00 8.92 11.46
CA VAL A 309 12.58 7.96 12.42
C VAL A 309 11.53 7.20 13.24
N PRO A 310 10.44 7.80 13.73
CA PRO A 310 9.41 7.05 14.44
C PRO A 310 8.84 5.87 13.65
N TRP A 311 8.59 6.05 12.35
CA TRP A 311 8.09 5.01 11.45
C TRP A 311 9.12 3.92 11.20
N ILE A 312 10.37 4.30 10.93
CA ILE A 312 11.49 3.37 10.80
C ILE A 312 11.67 2.53 12.07
N ALA A 313 11.56 3.17 13.24
CA ALA A 313 11.65 2.48 14.53
C ALA A 313 10.48 1.53 14.77
N LYS A 314 9.23 1.94 14.43
CA LYS A 314 8.05 1.07 14.53
C LYS A 314 8.26 -0.21 13.70
N ASP A 315 8.66 -0.07 12.45
CA ASP A 315 8.84 -1.22 11.54
C ASP A 315 9.99 -2.12 11.99
N TRP A 316 11.08 -1.53 12.48
CA TRP A 316 12.18 -2.30 13.06
C TRP A 316 11.75 -3.10 14.30
N ILE A 317 11.01 -2.47 15.22
CA ILE A 317 10.56 -3.11 16.47
C ILE A 317 9.55 -4.23 16.18
N TYR A 318 8.58 -3.98 15.28
CA TYR A 318 7.51 -4.94 15.01
C TYR A 318 7.89 -6.03 14.01
N LEU A 319 8.67 -5.70 13.00
CA LEU A 319 8.88 -6.56 11.83
C LEU A 319 10.36 -6.92 11.58
N HIS A 320 11.28 -6.39 12.38
CA HIS A 320 12.73 -6.54 12.20
C HIS A 320 13.23 -6.09 10.81
N ASN A 321 12.48 -5.18 10.19
CA ASN A 321 12.77 -4.62 8.88
C ASN A 321 12.42 -3.13 8.88
N PRO A 322 13.38 -2.20 8.77
CA PRO A 322 13.15 -0.76 8.92
C PRO A 322 12.40 -0.13 7.74
N VAL A 323 12.21 -0.86 6.66
CA VAL A 323 11.54 -0.43 5.42
C VAL A 323 10.49 -1.46 4.96
N ALA A 324 9.90 -2.19 5.93
CA ALA A 324 8.87 -3.16 5.65
C ALA A 324 7.73 -2.54 4.80
N PRO A 325 7.09 -3.32 3.91
CA PRO A 325 7.29 -4.74 3.62
C PRO A 325 8.37 -5.03 2.55
N PHE A 326 9.21 -4.05 2.21
CA PHE A 326 10.24 -4.15 1.18
C PHE A 326 11.61 -4.58 1.74
N ALA A 327 12.55 -4.83 0.84
CA ALA A 327 13.93 -5.15 1.19
C ALA A 327 14.11 -6.43 2.04
N ASN A 328 13.17 -7.39 1.94
CA ASN A 328 13.21 -8.63 2.72
C ASN A 328 14.46 -9.50 2.43
N GLN A 329 15.10 -9.30 1.28
CA GLN A 329 16.37 -9.95 0.97
C GLN A 329 17.52 -9.49 1.89
N TRP A 330 17.50 -8.21 2.34
CA TRP A 330 18.52 -7.63 3.23
C TRP A 330 18.11 -7.69 4.70
N PHE A 331 16.80 -7.73 4.96
CA PHE A 331 16.21 -7.84 6.29
C PHE A 331 15.33 -9.09 6.37
N PRO A 332 15.93 -10.31 6.37
CA PRO A 332 15.18 -11.57 6.41
C PRO A 332 14.29 -11.62 7.65
N ASN A 333 13.04 -11.99 7.47
CA ASN A 333 12.03 -12.06 8.53
C ASN A 333 11.03 -13.19 8.25
N PRO A 334 10.31 -13.69 9.27
CA PRO A 334 9.34 -14.77 9.08
C PRO A 334 7.98 -14.32 8.55
N TYR A 335 7.79 -13.05 8.22
CA TYR A 335 6.47 -12.46 7.95
C TYR A 335 6.21 -12.24 6.48
N PHE A 336 7.24 -11.90 5.70
CA PHE A 336 7.12 -11.56 4.28
C PHE A 336 8.22 -12.23 3.46
N TYR A 337 7.81 -12.88 2.37
CA TYR A 337 8.72 -13.62 1.52
C TYR A 337 9.31 -12.77 0.39
N VAL A 338 10.60 -12.97 0.12
CA VAL A 338 11.37 -12.25 -0.91
C VAL A 338 10.74 -12.42 -2.31
N LEU A 339 10.30 -13.62 -2.66
CA LEU A 339 9.73 -13.88 -3.97
C LEU A 339 8.40 -13.15 -4.15
N ILE A 340 7.56 -13.13 -3.12
CA ILE A 340 6.27 -12.43 -3.16
C ILE A 340 6.46 -10.93 -3.37
N GLU A 341 7.42 -10.33 -2.65
CA GLU A 341 7.82 -8.93 -2.87
C GLU A 341 8.23 -8.69 -4.34
N LYS A 342 9.10 -9.56 -4.90
CA LYS A 342 9.57 -9.44 -6.28
C LYS A 342 8.45 -9.58 -7.30
N ILE A 343 7.55 -10.55 -7.14
CA ILE A 343 6.39 -10.76 -8.02
C ILE A 343 5.47 -9.53 -7.95
N TRP A 344 5.17 -9.04 -6.75
CA TRP A 344 4.34 -7.85 -6.57
C TRP A 344 4.96 -6.62 -7.24
N MET A 345 6.26 -6.37 -7.03
CA MET A 345 6.97 -5.26 -7.68
C MET A 345 7.00 -5.38 -9.21
N ALA A 346 7.21 -6.59 -9.73
CA ALA A 346 7.19 -6.83 -11.18
C ALA A 346 5.81 -6.53 -11.78
N ARG A 347 4.73 -6.97 -11.09
CA ARG A 347 3.35 -6.66 -11.50
C ARG A 347 3.05 -5.16 -11.48
N MET A 348 3.50 -4.44 -10.46
CA MET A 348 3.30 -2.99 -10.35
C MET A 348 4.04 -2.19 -11.43
N ARG A 349 5.14 -2.72 -11.97
CA ARG A 349 5.90 -2.09 -13.07
C ARG A 349 5.25 -2.23 -14.43
N THR A 350 4.36 -3.18 -14.61
CA THR A 350 3.77 -3.48 -15.92
C THR A 350 2.26 -3.39 -15.95
N TYR A 351 1.57 -3.60 -14.82
CA TYR A 351 0.10 -3.74 -14.73
C TYR A 351 -0.47 -4.71 -15.78
N GLY A 352 0.33 -5.70 -16.20
CA GLY A 352 -0.06 -6.64 -17.24
C GLY A 352 -0.07 -6.07 -18.67
N LEU A 353 0.41 -4.85 -18.90
CA LEU A 353 0.53 -4.28 -20.23
C LEU A 353 1.58 -5.06 -21.05
N ALA A 354 1.17 -5.57 -22.19
CA ALA A 354 2.07 -6.24 -23.12
C ALA A 354 3.10 -5.28 -23.75
N ASN A 355 2.75 -3.99 -23.84
CA ASN A 355 3.59 -2.97 -24.45
C ASN A 355 3.45 -1.63 -23.73
N LEU A 356 4.54 -1.16 -23.14
CA LEU A 356 4.58 0.11 -22.42
C LEU A 356 4.42 1.35 -23.32
N TRP A 357 4.57 1.24 -24.64
CA TRP A 357 4.29 2.35 -25.56
C TRP A 357 2.81 2.75 -25.58
N THR A 358 1.92 1.88 -25.15
CA THR A 358 0.48 2.20 -24.98
C THR A 358 0.18 3.04 -23.74
N LEU A 359 1.12 3.13 -22.80
CA LEU A 359 0.96 3.77 -21.50
C LEU A 359 0.43 5.22 -21.58
N PRO A 360 0.91 6.10 -22.49
CA PRO A 360 0.36 7.46 -22.60
C PRO A 360 -1.15 7.48 -22.90
N LEU A 361 -1.65 6.56 -23.73
CA LEU A 361 -3.07 6.44 -24.04
C LEU A 361 -3.85 5.79 -22.87
N GLU A 362 -3.24 4.83 -22.19
CA GLU A 362 -3.85 4.22 -21.00
C GLU A 362 -4.07 5.26 -19.91
N VAL A 363 -3.05 6.03 -19.53
CA VAL A 363 -3.17 7.00 -18.44
C VAL A 363 -4.00 8.25 -18.80
N THR A 364 -4.28 8.49 -20.09
CA THR A 364 -5.01 9.71 -20.51
C THR A 364 -6.43 9.46 -21.01
N ILE A 365 -6.70 8.34 -21.67
CA ILE A 365 -7.98 8.08 -22.35
C ILE A 365 -8.62 6.76 -21.94
N ARG A 366 -7.87 5.64 -21.93
CA ARG A 366 -8.44 4.30 -21.70
C ARG A 366 -8.62 3.99 -20.22
N GLY A 367 -7.53 4.00 -19.46
CA GLY A 367 -7.50 3.91 -18.01
C GLY A 367 -7.84 2.56 -17.39
N GLU A 368 -8.25 1.55 -18.16
CA GLU A 368 -8.69 0.26 -17.63
C GLU A 368 -7.51 -0.56 -17.09
N ALA A 369 -6.46 -0.71 -17.90
CA ALA A 369 -5.29 -1.51 -17.52
C ALA A 369 -4.51 -0.89 -16.35
N THR A 370 -4.45 0.44 -16.28
CA THR A 370 -3.71 1.19 -15.24
C THR A 370 -4.59 1.71 -14.10
N GLN A 371 -5.83 1.24 -14.03
CA GLN A 371 -6.80 1.51 -12.96
C GLN A 371 -7.03 3.00 -12.72
N GLY A 372 -7.55 3.69 -13.73
CA GLY A 372 -7.89 5.10 -13.71
C GLY A 372 -7.21 5.92 -14.80
N LEU A 373 -7.64 7.16 -14.99
CA LEU A 373 -7.11 8.04 -16.03
C LEU A 373 -7.00 9.49 -15.57
N LEU A 374 -6.06 10.22 -16.19
CA LEU A 374 -5.87 11.67 -15.96
C LEU A 374 -6.91 12.51 -16.70
N GLY A 375 -7.37 12.02 -17.85
CA GLY A 375 -8.25 12.72 -18.79
C GLY A 375 -7.52 13.14 -20.09
N PRO A 376 -8.27 13.25 -21.22
CA PRO A 376 -7.69 13.47 -22.56
C PRO A 376 -6.87 14.77 -22.69
N VAL A 377 -7.13 15.78 -21.85
CA VAL A 377 -6.38 17.05 -21.85
C VAL A 377 -4.87 16.82 -21.61
N PHE A 378 -4.49 15.77 -20.91
CA PHE A 378 -3.09 15.45 -20.61
C PHE A 378 -2.33 14.84 -21.80
N LEU A 379 -2.98 14.61 -22.94
CA LEU A 379 -2.26 14.40 -24.21
C LEU A 379 -1.44 15.65 -24.59
N ALA A 380 -1.83 16.82 -24.09
CA ALA A 380 -1.09 18.07 -24.24
C ALA A 380 0.09 18.21 -23.24
N ALA A 381 0.41 17.19 -22.42
CA ALA A 381 1.52 17.23 -21.45
C ALA A 381 2.86 17.71 -22.05
N PRO A 382 3.22 17.41 -23.33
CA PRO A 382 4.43 17.94 -23.93
C PRO A 382 4.53 19.48 -23.92
N LEU A 383 3.40 20.22 -23.82
CA LEU A 383 3.43 21.67 -23.65
C LEU A 383 4.20 22.12 -22.41
N ALA A 384 4.33 21.27 -21.40
CA ALA A 384 5.14 21.57 -20.23
C ALA A 384 6.62 21.82 -20.56
N LEU A 385 7.12 21.31 -21.69
CA LEU A 385 8.49 21.58 -22.15
C LEU A 385 8.72 23.07 -22.49
N LEU A 386 7.67 23.80 -22.87
CA LEU A 386 7.73 25.25 -23.06
C LEU A 386 8.11 26.01 -21.78
N ALA A 387 7.82 25.43 -20.62
CA ALA A 387 8.20 26.00 -19.34
C ALA A 387 9.74 26.07 -19.14
N LEU A 388 10.51 25.25 -19.82
CA LEU A 388 11.99 25.27 -19.73
C LEU A 388 12.61 26.59 -20.20
N TRP A 389 11.90 27.37 -21.01
CA TRP A 389 12.37 28.70 -21.43
C TRP A 389 12.20 29.78 -20.37
N SER A 390 11.45 29.51 -19.30
CA SER A 390 11.27 30.45 -18.19
C SER A 390 12.01 29.97 -16.93
N ARG A 391 12.42 30.94 -16.07
CA ARG A 391 13.05 30.62 -14.79
C ARG A 391 12.11 29.85 -13.89
N GLU A 392 10.87 30.29 -13.80
CA GLU A 392 9.86 29.70 -12.91
C GLU A 392 9.44 28.31 -13.43
N GLY A 393 9.37 28.11 -14.73
CA GLY A 393 9.09 26.81 -15.30
C GLY A 393 10.21 25.79 -15.04
N ARG A 394 11.48 26.18 -15.15
CA ARG A 394 12.61 25.30 -14.79
C ARG A 394 12.54 24.86 -13.32
N LYS A 395 12.10 25.75 -12.41
CA LYS A 395 11.91 25.40 -11.00
C LYS A 395 10.82 24.30 -10.82
N LEU A 396 9.77 24.29 -11.63
CA LEU A 396 8.72 23.29 -11.61
C LEU A 396 9.17 21.97 -12.25
N MET A 397 9.95 22.02 -13.33
CA MET A 397 10.36 20.83 -14.06
C MET A 397 11.36 19.95 -13.30
N VAL A 398 12.14 20.50 -12.37
CA VAL A 398 13.09 19.72 -11.56
C VAL A 398 12.36 18.77 -10.60
N PRO A 399 11.46 19.23 -9.69
CA PRO A 399 10.70 18.29 -8.86
C PRO A 399 9.77 17.40 -9.70
N PHE A 400 9.18 17.90 -10.79
CA PHE A 400 8.42 17.06 -11.72
C PHE A 400 9.23 15.85 -12.17
N ALA A 401 10.44 16.05 -12.70
CA ALA A 401 11.27 14.98 -13.20
C ALA A 401 11.66 13.98 -12.11
N LEU A 402 12.02 14.45 -10.92
CA LEU A 402 12.38 13.60 -9.79
C LEU A 402 11.19 12.73 -9.33
N VAL A 403 10.00 13.30 -9.25
CA VAL A 403 8.77 12.57 -8.89
C VAL A 403 8.37 11.61 -10.00
N PHE A 404 8.45 12.04 -11.25
CA PHE A 404 8.10 11.21 -12.42
C PHE A 404 8.98 9.97 -12.55
N ILE A 405 10.26 10.03 -12.16
CA ILE A 405 11.14 8.86 -12.13
C ILE A 405 10.59 7.78 -11.20
N THR A 406 10.00 8.15 -10.06
CA THR A 406 9.44 7.16 -9.11
C THR A 406 8.22 6.42 -9.67
N TYR A 407 7.51 7.00 -10.64
CA TYR A 407 6.36 6.39 -11.30
C TYR A 407 6.69 5.07 -11.98
N PHE A 408 7.88 4.91 -12.54
CA PHE A 408 8.29 3.66 -13.20
C PHE A 408 8.47 2.47 -12.24
N GLY A 409 8.44 2.71 -10.96
CA GLY A 409 8.35 1.66 -9.95
C GLY A 409 6.94 1.07 -9.78
N ASN A 410 5.90 1.88 -10.13
CA ASN A 410 4.50 1.49 -10.08
C ASN A 410 3.71 2.36 -11.07
N ILE A 411 3.31 1.78 -12.21
CA ILE A 411 2.71 2.52 -13.34
C ILE A 411 1.20 2.66 -13.28
N GLY A 412 0.55 2.35 -12.16
CA GLY A 412 -0.85 2.68 -11.96
C GLY A 412 -1.09 4.18 -12.08
N THR A 413 -2.20 4.59 -12.72
CA THR A 413 -2.44 6.01 -13.03
C THR A 413 -2.45 6.89 -11.79
N ARG A 414 -2.95 6.40 -10.65
CA ARG A 414 -2.98 7.19 -9.39
C ARG A 414 -1.59 7.61 -8.91
N PHE A 415 -0.54 6.86 -9.23
CA PHE A 415 0.83 7.21 -8.85
C PHE A 415 1.43 8.38 -9.66
N LEU A 416 0.71 8.87 -10.68
CA LEU A 416 1.00 10.16 -11.34
C LEU A 416 0.41 11.37 -10.61
N ILE A 417 -0.51 11.19 -9.66
CA ILE A 417 -1.14 12.30 -8.92
C ILE A 417 -0.10 13.28 -8.35
N PRO A 418 1.00 12.83 -7.70
CA PRO A 418 2.03 13.74 -7.20
C PRO A 418 2.77 14.55 -8.27
N CYS A 419 2.76 14.12 -9.53
CA CYS A 419 3.35 14.85 -10.65
C CYS A 419 2.46 16.01 -11.13
N LEU A 420 1.14 15.87 -10.98
CA LEU A 420 0.16 16.75 -11.63
C LEU A 420 0.27 18.23 -11.22
N PRO A 421 0.53 18.62 -9.97
CA PRO A 421 0.67 20.03 -9.60
C PRO A 421 1.79 20.72 -10.39
N PHE A 422 2.92 20.06 -10.53
CA PHE A 422 4.08 20.56 -11.26
C PHE A 422 3.84 20.56 -12.76
N LEU A 423 3.32 19.45 -13.29
CA LEU A 423 3.01 19.29 -14.71
C LEU A 423 1.98 20.31 -15.19
N SER A 424 0.85 20.44 -14.48
CA SER A 424 -0.24 21.34 -14.87
C SER A 424 0.19 22.81 -14.85
N LEU A 425 0.96 23.24 -13.84
CA LEU A 425 1.55 24.57 -13.82
C LEU A 425 2.51 24.77 -14.99
N ALA A 426 3.43 23.83 -15.22
CA ALA A 426 4.40 23.91 -16.31
C ALA A 426 3.72 23.97 -17.69
N MET A 427 2.65 23.19 -17.91
CA MET A 427 1.86 23.24 -19.16
C MET A 427 1.26 24.61 -19.42
N LEU A 428 0.82 25.33 -18.37
CA LEU A 428 -0.05 26.49 -18.52
C LEU A 428 0.62 27.84 -18.30
N ILE A 429 1.79 27.91 -17.66
CA ILE A 429 2.47 29.20 -17.40
C ILE A 429 2.82 29.98 -18.67
N ALA A 430 3.08 29.29 -19.78
CA ALA A 430 3.32 29.91 -21.09
C ALA A 430 2.04 30.50 -21.69
N LEU A 431 0.87 30.05 -21.27
CA LEU A 431 -0.45 30.46 -21.77
C LEU A 431 -1.11 31.57 -20.94
N GLU A 432 -0.41 32.16 -19.96
CA GLU A 432 -0.96 33.20 -19.05
C GLU A 432 -1.64 34.35 -19.79
N GLY A 433 -1.06 34.78 -20.93
CA GLY A 433 -1.60 35.86 -21.76
C GLY A 433 -2.78 35.45 -22.66
N VAL A 434 -3.14 34.17 -22.71
CA VAL A 434 -4.13 33.61 -23.65
C VAL A 434 -5.32 33.02 -22.90
N ALA A 435 -6.04 33.87 -22.17
CA ALA A 435 -7.16 33.42 -21.33
C ALA A 435 -8.27 32.63 -22.06
N PRO A 436 -8.59 32.86 -23.34
CA PRO A 436 -9.54 32.01 -24.08
C PRO A 436 -9.04 30.56 -24.23
N ALA A 437 -7.75 30.36 -24.46
CA ALA A 437 -7.17 29.01 -24.55
C ALA A 437 -7.22 28.29 -23.19
N LEU A 438 -6.93 29.00 -22.10
CA LEU A 438 -7.07 28.46 -20.74
C LEU A 438 -8.53 28.09 -20.43
N ALA A 439 -9.48 28.96 -20.79
CA ALA A 439 -10.91 28.66 -20.59
C ALA A 439 -11.37 27.45 -21.39
N LEU A 440 -10.94 27.34 -22.66
CA LEU A 440 -11.25 26.20 -23.51
C LEU A 440 -10.68 24.89 -22.96
N LEU A 441 -9.41 24.89 -22.48
CA LEU A 441 -8.78 23.72 -21.88
C LEU A 441 -9.52 23.28 -20.60
N ILE A 442 -9.93 24.23 -19.73
CA ILE A 442 -10.72 23.92 -18.54
C ILE A 442 -12.09 23.33 -18.95
N ALA A 443 -12.79 23.97 -19.87
CA ALA A 443 -14.11 23.51 -20.31
C ALA A 443 -14.02 22.10 -20.93
N PHE A 444 -13.04 21.87 -21.81
CA PHE A 444 -12.79 20.55 -22.40
C PHE A 444 -12.51 19.50 -21.32
N HIS A 445 -11.62 19.81 -20.38
CA HIS A 445 -11.27 18.88 -19.30
C HIS A 445 -12.47 18.61 -18.39
N ALA A 446 -13.22 19.64 -18.01
CA ALA A 446 -14.43 19.51 -17.17
C ALA A 446 -15.49 18.62 -17.84
N VAL A 447 -15.76 18.84 -19.13
CA VAL A 447 -16.74 18.04 -19.88
C VAL A 447 -16.28 16.57 -20.00
N THR A 448 -15.04 16.34 -20.41
CA THR A 448 -14.53 14.98 -20.63
C THR A 448 -14.31 14.19 -19.33
N SER A 449 -14.11 14.89 -18.20
CA SER A 449 -13.95 14.29 -16.88
C SER A 449 -15.27 14.14 -16.10
N TRP A 450 -16.38 14.68 -16.63
CA TRP A 450 -17.67 14.54 -15.96
C TRP A 450 -18.18 13.09 -16.02
N PRO A 451 -18.66 12.48 -14.91
CA PRO A 451 -18.93 11.05 -14.82
C PRO A 451 -19.74 10.48 -15.97
N THR A 452 -20.87 11.12 -16.34
CA THR A 452 -21.74 10.61 -17.42
C THR A 452 -21.13 10.70 -18.82
N VAL A 453 -20.15 11.58 -19.05
CA VAL A 453 -19.39 11.67 -20.29
C VAL A 453 -18.26 10.64 -20.26
N LEU A 454 -17.56 10.57 -19.13
CA LEU A 454 -16.46 9.64 -18.91
C LEU A 454 -16.86 8.18 -19.20
N MET A 455 -17.98 7.73 -18.63
CA MET A 455 -18.51 6.36 -18.83
C MET A 455 -18.90 6.01 -20.27
N ARG A 456 -18.90 6.98 -21.20
CA ARG A 456 -19.18 6.74 -22.62
C ARG A 456 -17.96 6.28 -23.41
N TYR A 457 -16.76 6.53 -22.90
CA TYR A 457 -15.53 6.20 -23.61
C TYR A 457 -14.54 5.34 -22.84
N THR A 458 -14.78 5.10 -21.53
CA THR A 458 -13.94 4.25 -20.71
C THR A 458 -14.73 3.62 -19.56
N HIS A 459 -14.28 2.44 -19.11
CA HIS A 459 -14.71 1.78 -17.87
C HIS A 459 -13.65 1.86 -16.77
N ALA A 460 -12.73 2.81 -16.88
CA ALA A 460 -11.69 3.05 -15.87
C ALA A 460 -12.29 3.37 -14.50
N TRP A 461 -11.57 3.01 -13.47
CA TRP A 461 -11.93 3.34 -12.09
C TRP A 461 -12.11 4.85 -11.91
N SER A 462 -13.33 5.29 -11.63
CA SER A 462 -13.74 6.69 -11.59
C SER A 462 -15.06 6.85 -10.84
N LEU A 463 -15.42 8.09 -10.49
CA LEU A 463 -16.72 8.40 -9.88
C LEU A 463 -17.86 8.16 -10.87
N SER A 464 -18.95 7.55 -10.39
CA SER A 464 -20.14 7.26 -11.21
C SER A 464 -21.20 8.37 -11.19
N GLY A 465 -21.19 9.26 -10.18
CA GLY A 465 -22.18 10.34 -10.03
C GLY A 465 -22.16 10.97 -8.65
N ILE A 466 -23.25 11.66 -8.30
CA ILE A 466 -23.39 12.37 -7.02
C ILE A 466 -24.30 11.57 -6.07
N PRO A 467 -23.75 10.86 -5.07
CA PRO A 467 -24.50 10.03 -4.13
C PRO A 467 -25.14 10.87 -2.99
N TYR A 468 -25.86 11.94 -3.30
CA TYR A 468 -26.34 12.90 -2.28
C TYR A 468 -27.27 12.26 -1.26
N LYS A 469 -28.09 11.27 -1.67
CA LYS A 469 -29.00 10.59 -0.75
C LYS A 469 -28.23 9.78 0.30
N ALA A 470 -27.17 9.08 -0.11
CA ALA A 470 -26.30 8.32 0.78
C ALA A 470 -25.44 9.26 1.66
N ALA A 471 -24.89 10.32 1.09
CA ALA A 471 -24.09 11.32 1.80
C ALA A 471 -24.89 11.99 2.94
N LEU A 472 -26.11 12.39 2.67
CA LEU A 472 -27.01 13.02 3.64
C LEU A 472 -27.73 12.00 4.54
N ARG A 473 -27.50 10.69 4.35
CA ARG A 473 -28.19 9.61 5.08
C ARG A 473 -29.72 9.67 4.91
N MET A 474 -30.19 10.07 3.73
CA MET A 474 -31.62 10.01 3.35
C MET A 474 -32.05 8.57 3.07
N ILE A 475 -31.09 7.69 2.71
CA ILE A 475 -31.22 6.25 2.67
C ILE A 475 -30.34 5.64 3.77
N PRO A 476 -30.71 4.49 4.34
CA PRO A 476 -29.87 3.77 5.30
C PRO A 476 -28.49 3.50 4.76
N GLU A 477 -27.45 3.63 5.59
CA GLU A 477 -26.07 3.35 5.21
C GLU A 477 -25.87 1.91 4.74
N GLU A 478 -26.56 0.97 5.41
CA GLU A 478 -26.55 -0.45 5.08
C GLU A 478 -27.17 -0.77 3.72
N GLU A 479 -28.20 0.01 3.31
CA GLU A 479 -28.82 -0.12 1.99
C GLU A 479 -27.85 0.32 0.89
N TYR A 480 -27.16 1.46 1.08
CA TYR A 480 -26.16 1.95 0.13
C TYR A 480 -24.96 1.01 0.01
N LEU A 481 -24.41 0.58 1.15
CA LEU A 481 -23.28 -0.34 1.19
C LEU A 481 -23.69 -1.74 0.68
N GLY A 482 -24.92 -2.16 0.95
CA GLY A 482 -25.45 -3.47 0.55
C GLY A 482 -25.54 -3.69 -0.96
N ALA A 483 -25.48 -2.63 -1.76
CA ALA A 483 -25.35 -2.73 -3.21
C ALA A 483 -23.96 -3.23 -3.67
N HIS A 484 -22.97 -3.27 -2.77
CA HIS A 484 -21.61 -3.70 -3.07
C HIS A 484 -21.34 -5.10 -2.48
N HIS A 485 -20.93 -6.03 -3.32
CA HIS A 485 -20.73 -7.43 -2.95
C HIS A 485 -19.67 -7.59 -1.83
N GLU A 486 -18.58 -6.81 -1.89
CA GLU A 486 -17.51 -6.85 -0.89
C GLU A 486 -18.01 -6.54 0.53
N TYR A 487 -18.92 -5.59 0.66
CA TYR A 487 -19.56 -5.30 1.94
C TYR A 487 -20.42 -6.47 2.43
N GLN A 488 -21.16 -7.10 1.52
CA GLN A 488 -21.99 -8.26 1.85
C GLN A 488 -21.14 -9.46 2.30
N TRP A 489 -19.96 -9.66 1.69
CA TRP A 489 -19.01 -10.70 2.15
C TRP A 489 -18.51 -10.42 3.57
N ALA A 490 -18.16 -9.17 3.88
CA ALA A 490 -17.78 -8.81 5.25
C ALA A 490 -18.92 -9.03 6.25
N ARG A 491 -20.17 -8.75 5.86
CA ARG A 491 -21.37 -9.02 6.67
C ARG A 491 -21.62 -10.51 6.85
N MET A 492 -21.42 -11.32 5.81
CA MET A 492 -21.50 -12.79 5.87
C MET A 492 -20.48 -13.35 6.87
N VAL A 493 -19.22 -12.89 6.77
CA VAL A 493 -18.15 -13.26 7.71
C VAL A 493 -18.52 -12.85 9.15
N GLU A 494 -18.99 -11.61 9.35
CA GLU A 494 -19.39 -11.14 10.69
C GLU A 494 -20.54 -11.92 11.29
N LYS A 495 -21.48 -12.41 10.46
CA LYS A 495 -22.66 -13.17 10.89
C LYS A 495 -22.32 -14.60 11.33
N TYR A 496 -21.46 -15.29 10.61
CA TYR A 496 -21.25 -16.72 10.79
C TYR A 496 -19.94 -17.08 11.50
N VAL A 497 -18.93 -16.21 11.44
CA VAL A 497 -17.63 -16.49 12.04
C VAL A 497 -17.59 -15.94 13.48
N PRO A 498 -17.30 -16.76 14.50
CA PRO A 498 -17.18 -16.29 15.88
C PRO A 498 -15.99 -15.30 16.04
N PRO A 499 -16.05 -14.40 17.06
CA PRO A 499 -14.92 -13.55 17.40
C PRO A 499 -13.64 -14.35 17.69
N GLY A 500 -12.49 -13.83 17.19
CA GLY A 500 -11.18 -14.44 17.41
C GLY A 500 -10.84 -15.60 16.47
N LYS A 501 -11.74 -15.97 15.55
CA LYS A 501 -11.47 -16.97 14.51
C LYS A 501 -10.94 -16.32 13.24
N LEU A 502 -10.01 -17.01 12.57
CA LEU A 502 -9.42 -16.61 11.30
C LEU A 502 -10.24 -17.08 10.11
N VAL A 503 -10.33 -16.23 9.10
CA VAL A 503 -10.96 -16.56 7.82
C VAL A 503 -9.88 -16.51 6.74
N PHE A 504 -9.70 -17.59 5.99
CA PHE A 504 -8.85 -17.60 4.81
C PHE A 504 -9.64 -17.18 3.58
N THR A 505 -9.05 -16.34 2.73
CA THR A 505 -9.66 -15.91 1.47
C THR A 505 -8.61 -15.72 0.38
N LEU A 506 -9.00 -15.94 -0.88
CA LEU A 506 -8.15 -15.72 -2.04
C LEU A 506 -8.20 -14.28 -2.52
N THR A 507 -9.23 -13.53 -2.15
CA THR A 507 -9.42 -12.13 -2.56
C THR A 507 -9.69 -11.22 -1.38
N GLY A 508 -9.45 -9.89 -1.59
CA GLY A 508 -9.59 -8.89 -0.56
C GLY A 508 -10.99 -8.79 0.04
N LEU A 509 -11.04 -8.48 1.33
CA LEU A 509 -12.24 -8.21 2.09
C LEU A 509 -12.13 -6.78 2.66
N PRO A 510 -13.21 -5.99 2.75
CA PRO A 510 -13.18 -4.68 3.40
C PRO A 510 -13.06 -4.83 4.94
N ASP A 511 -11.83 -4.91 5.40
CA ASP A 511 -11.45 -5.19 6.81
C ASP A 511 -12.02 -4.17 7.81
N SER A 512 -12.29 -2.94 7.34
CA SER A 512 -12.92 -1.88 8.16
C SER A 512 -14.39 -2.13 8.50
N TYR A 513 -15.05 -3.06 7.80
CA TYR A 513 -16.45 -3.43 8.02
C TYR A 513 -16.64 -4.75 8.73
N THR A 514 -15.56 -5.43 9.13
CA THR A 514 -15.60 -6.64 9.95
C THR A 514 -14.70 -6.50 11.18
N THR A 515 -15.01 -7.25 12.23
CA THR A 515 -14.15 -7.40 13.40
C THR A 515 -13.33 -8.70 13.35
N ARG A 516 -13.55 -9.52 12.31
CA ARG A 516 -12.85 -10.80 12.11
C ARG A 516 -11.55 -10.57 11.37
N GLU A 517 -10.56 -11.38 11.67
CA GLU A 517 -9.28 -11.32 10.97
C GLU A 517 -9.33 -12.22 9.73
N ALA A 518 -9.04 -11.61 8.56
CA ALA A 518 -8.96 -12.31 7.29
C ALA A 518 -7.50 -12.49 6.87
N LEU A 519 -7.15 -13.71 6.46
CA LEU A 519 -5.86 -14.05 5.87
C LEU A 519 -6.00 -14.05 4.35
N PHE A 520 -5.40 -13.08 3.70
CA PHE A 520 -5.39 -13.00 2.23
C PHE A 520 -4.19 -13.75 1.69
N ILE A 521 -4.40 -14.61 0.69
CA ILE A 521 -3.32 -15.26 -0.02
C ILE A 521 -2.34 -14.20 -0.59
N TYR A 522 -1.04 -14.48 -0.56
CA TYR A 522 0.07 -13.61 -1.00
C TYR A 522 0.37 -12.37 -0.15
N TRP A 523 -0.41 -12.04 0.87
CA TRP A 523 -0.18 -10.82 1.66
C TRP A 523 0.62 -11.02 2.93
N GLY A 524 0.91 -12.26 3.31
CA GLY A 524 1.75 -12.62 4.44
C GLY A 524 2.30 -14.03 4.33
N ALA A 525 3.39 -14.33 5.06
CA ALA A 525 4.00 -15.67 5.03
C ALA A 525 3.02 -16.77 5.46
N LEU A 526 2.24 -16.52 6.53
CA LEU A 526 1.24 -17.49 7.01
C LEU A 526 0.21 -17.82 5.94
N SER A 527 -0.36 -16.80 5.28
CA SER A 527 -1.36 -17.02 4.24
C SER A 527 -0.78 -17.68 2.98
N ASN A 528 0.49 -17.38 2.64
CA ASN A 528 1.19 -18.08 1.57
C ASN A 528 1.41 -19.56 1.88
N ASP A 529 1.80 -19.88 3.09
CA ASP A 529 2.02 -21.27 3.51
C ASP A 529 0.74 -22.08 3.53
N ILE A 530 -0.36 -21.48 3.99
CA ILE A 530 -1.70 -22.09 3.94
C ILE A 530 -2.15 -22.25 2.50
N GLY A 531 -2.01 -21.22 1.68
CA GLY A 531 -2.34 -21.25 0.26
C GLY A 531 -1.54 -22.31 -0.52
N ASP A 532 -0.25 -22.50 -0.18
CA ASP A 532 0.58 -23.56 -0.75
C ASP A 532 0.04 -24.94 -0.40
N ALA A 533 -0.30 -25.20 0.85
CA ALA A 533 -0.90 -26.46 1.29
C ALA A 533 -2.26 -26.70 0.63
N LEU A 534 -3.14 -25.70 0.56
CA LEU A 534 -4.44 -25.82 -0.10
C LEU A 534 -4.30 -26.11 -1.59
N THR A 535 -3.29 -25.53 -2.25
CA THR A 535 -3.02 -25.82 -3.68
C THR A 535 -2.68 -27.29 -3.92
N MET A 536 -2.09 -28.01 -2.95
CA MET A 536 -1.86 -29.44 -3.03
C MET A 536 -3.16 -30.23 -3.22
N GLY A 537 -4.27 -29.73 -2.67
CA GLY A 537 -5.57 -30.39 -2.77
C GLY A 537 -6.11 -30.48 -4.20
N TRP A 538 -5.90 -29.47 -5.03
CA TRP A 538 -6.43 -29.41 -6.39
C TRP A 538 -5.38 -29.42 -7.50
N ASN A 539 -4.14 -29.04 -7.23
CA ASN A 539 -3.08 -28.98 -8.25
C ASN A 539 -2.07 -30.09 -8.11
N LYS A 540 -2.23 -31.14 -8.93
CA LYS A 540 -1.37 -32.32 -8.92
C LYS A 540 0.12 -31.99 -9.20
N ALA A 541 0.42 -30.91 -9.92
CA ALA A 541 1.79 -30.52 -10.21
C ALA A 541 2.58 -30.08 -8.95
N TRP A 542 1.88 -29.67 -7.91
CA TRP A 542 2.48 -29.23 -6.65
C TRP A 542 2.63 -30.38 -5.64
N GLN A 543 1.97 -31.53 -5.89
CA GLN A 543 2.10 -32.71 -5.04
C GLN A 543 3.48 -33.37 -5.19
N PRO A 544 3.92 -34.20 -4.23
CA PRO A 544 5.14 -34.98 -4.37
C PRO A 544 5.09 -35.83 -5.67
N ALA A 545 6.13 -35.76 -6.46
CA ALA A 545 6.18 -36.44 -7.75
C ALA A 545 7.49 -37.18 -8.02
N ARG A 546 8.56 -36.83 -7.32
CA ARG A 546 9.90 -37.34 -7.56
C ARG A 546 10.63 -37.63 -6.26
N LEU A 547 11.23 -38.81 -6.17
CA LEU A 547 12.17 -39.17 -5.12
C LEU A 547 13.59 -39.05 -5.64
N SER A 548 14.44 -38.29 -4.96
CA SER A 548 15.87 -38.18 -5.22
C SER A 548 16.62 -38.83 -4.08
N SER A 549 17.25 -40.00 -4.34
CA SER A 549 17.95 -40.80 -3.34
C SER A 549 19.45 -40.69 -3.52
N PHE A 550 20.17 -40.21 -2.51
CA PHE A 550 21.61 -40.11 -2.47
C PHE A 550 22.18 -41.26 -1.63
N ILE A 551 22.92 -42.15 -2.26
CA ILE A 551 23.63 -43.24 -1.56
C ILE A 551 24.90 -42.67 -0.98
N LEU A 552 25.10 -42.84 0.32
CA LEU A 552 26.25 -42.31 1.04
C LEU A 552 27.28 -43.41 1.24
N PRO A 553 28.57 -43.08 1.33
CA PRO A 553 29.58 -43.98 1.85
C PRO A 553 29.17 -44.51 3.24
N GLY A 554 29.36 -45.80 3.50
CA GLY A 554 29.01 -46.37 4.80
C GLY A 554 29.77 -45.65 5.92
N GLY A 555 29.03 -45.11 6.93
CA GLY A 555 29.62 -44.33 8.00
C GLY A 555 28.61 -43.85 9.03
N LYS A 556 29.12 -43.18 10.08
CA LYS A 556 28.32 -42.47 11.06
C LYS A 556 28.50 -40.99 10.82
N TYR A 557 27.38 -40.27 10.80
CA TYR A 557 27.33 -38.85 10.53
C TYR A 557 26.58 -38.13 11.65
N ARG A 558 27.08 -36.97 12.07
CA ARG A 558 26.42 -36.10 13.03
C ARG A 558 25.61 -35.00 12.30
N ARG A 559 26.18 -34.46 11.20
CA ARG A 559 25.55 -33.41 10.44
C ARG A 559 25.51 -33.78 8.96
N LEU A 560 24.34 -33.62 8.37
CA LEU A 560 24.13 -33.81 6.94
C LEU A 560 23.50 -32.54 6.37
N ARG A 561 23.99 -32.13 5.21
CA ARG A 561 23.48 -30.97 4.48
C ARG A 561 23.20 -31.36 3.03
N VAL A 562 22.06 -30.98 2.54
CA VAL A 562 21.74 -31.00 1.10
C VAL A 562 21.92 -29.59 0.57
N VAL A 563 22.69 -29.45 -0.51
CA VAL A 563 23.04 -28.17 -1.13
C VAL A 563 22.52 -28.16 -2.55
N GLN A 564 21.82 -27.11 -2.92
CA GLN A 564 21.38 -26.86 -4.27
C GLN A 564 22.56 -26.40 -5.15
N ILE A 565 22.73 -27.03 -6.31
CA ILE A 565 23.77 -26.71 -7.30
C ILE A 565 23.19 -26.31 -8.67
N GLY A 566 21.88 -26.47 -8.86
CA GLY A 566 21.15 -26.03 -10.06
C GLY A 566 20.87 -24.54 -10.05
N THR A 567 20.51 -24.01 -11.22
CA THR A 567 20.10 -22.63 -11.44
C THR A 567 18.78 -22.61 -12.17
N ALA A 568 17.81 -21.85 -11.67
CA ALA A 568 16.49 -21.73 -12.30
C ALA A 568 16.59 -21.15 -13.70
N THR A 569 15.84 -21.71 -14.64
CA THR A 569 15.65 -21.17 -16.00
C THR A 569 14.57 -20.11 -16.03
N ILE A 570 13.61 -20.15 -15.08
CA ILE A 570 12.56 -19.15 -14.93
C ILE A 570 12.64 -18.50 -13.54
N PRO A 571 12.38 -17.18 -13.44
CA PRO A 571 12.52 -16.43 -12.18
C PRO A 571 11.62 -16.93 -11.04
N GLU A 572 10.48 -17.52 -11.35
CA GLU A 572 9.48 -18.00 -10.41
C GLU A 572 9.79 -19.39 -9.86
N GLU A 573 10.71 -20.15 -10.48
CA GLU A 573 11.07 -21.47 -10.00
C GLU A 573 11.77 -21.38 -8.65
N GLN A 574 11.30 -22.18 -7.70
CA GLN A 574 11.79 -22.25 -6.34
C GLN A 574 12.35 -23.64 -6.05
N TRP A 575 13.16 -23.75 -5.02
CA TRP A 575 13.52 -25.05 -4.48
C TRP A 575 12.49 -25.45 -3.40
N ASN A 576 11.87 -26.60 -3.58
CA ASN A 576 10.82 -27.14 -2.71
C ASN A 576 11.21 -28.56 -2.25
N ILE A 577 10.95 -28.89 -1.00
CA ILE A 577 11.16 -30.24 -0.45
C ILE A 577 9.94 -30.58 0.39
N HIS A 578 9.20 -31.60 -0.02
CA HIS A 578 8.09 -32.15 0.79
C HIS A 578 8.64 -32.85 2.02
N GLU A 579 9.59 -33.80 1.80
CA GLU A 579 10.19 -34.55 2.88
C GLU A 579 11.68 -34.80 2.64
N MET A 580 12.47 -34.69 3.69
CA MET A 580 13.85 -35.18 3.75
C MET A 580 13.93 -36.32 4.74
N ARG A 581 14.24 -37.53 4.23
CA ARG A 581 14.32 -38.78 5.02
C ARG A 581 15.73 -39.30 5.05
N LEU A 582 16.12 -39.87 6.18
CA LEU A 582 17.44 -40.52 6.40
C LEU A 582 17.22 -42.01 6.61
N PHE A 583 18.06 -42.85 5.98
CA PHE A 583 17.94 -44.29 6.05
C PHE A 583 19.26 -44.95 6.50
N HIS A 584 19.09 -46.08 7.15
CA HIS A 584 20.19 -47.03 7.41
C HIS A 584 19.72 -48.47 7.17
N ARG A 585 20.40 -49.19 6.31
CA ARG A 585 20.06 -50.58 5.93
C ARG A 585 18.64 -50.77 5.49
N GLY A 586 18.12 -49.82 4.74
CA GLY A 586 16.77 -49.83 4.19
C GLY A 586 15.67 -49.37 5.15
N SER A 587 15.97 -49.14 6.41
CA SER A 587 15.01 -48.61 7.39
C SER A 587 15.18 -47.10 7.58
N GLU A 588 14.07 -46.34 7.64
CA GLU A 588 14.12 -44.93 7.95
C GLU A 588 14.54 -44.71 9.40
N LEU A 589 15.44 -43.76 9.64
CA LEU A 589 15.80 -43.33 10.98
C LEU A 589 14.62 -42.60 11.60
N PRO A 590 14.20 -42.96 12.83
CA PRO A 590 13.11 -42.27 13.49
C PRO A 590 13.53 -40.83 13.78
N ARG A 591 12.65 -39.89 13.45
CA ARG A 591 12.84 -38.47 13.74
C ARG A 591 12.83 -38.25 15.24
N ARG A 592 13.74 -37.40 15.70
CA ARG A 592 13.91 -37.16 17.13
C ARG A 592 13.77 -35.67 17.43
N PRO A 593 13.15 -35.28 18.55
CA PRO A 593 12.99 -33.88 18.96
C PRO A 593 14.32 -33.14 19.14
N GLU A 594 15.41 -33.86 19.39
CA GLU A 594 16.74 -33.27 19.60
C GLU A 594 17.40 -32.81 18.29
N TRP A 595 16.93 -33.27 17.13
CA TRP A 595 17.46 -32.86 15.83
C TRP A 595 17.34 -31.35 15.66
N ARG A 596 18.40 -30.72 15.18
CA ARG A 596 18.38 -29.32 14.83
C ARG A 596 18.32 -29.16 13.32
N LEU A 597 17.26 -28.52 12.86
CA LEU A 597 17.01 -28.29 11.45
C LEU A 597 17.33 -26.84 11.13
N GLN A 598 18.00 -26.60 10.01
CA GLN A 598 18.32 -25.29 9.50
C GLN A 598 18.20 -25.27 7.98
N ALA A 599 17.87 -24.14 7.41
CA ALA A 599 17.83 -23.94 5.97
C ALA A 599 18.25 -22.51 5.59
N SER A 600 18.69 -22.35 4.37
CA SER A 600 18.93 -21.05 3.77
C SER A 600 18.56 -21.12 2.27
N PRO A 601 17.68 -20.22 1.79
CA PRO A 601 16.91 -19.26 2.56
C PRO A 601 15.78 -19.91 3.36
N ASN A 602 14.92 -19.12 3.97
CA ASN A 602 13.71 -19.53 4.71
C ASN A 602 13.98 -20.56 5.85
N PRO A 603 14.70 -20.19 6.90
CA PRO A 603 14.95 -21.08 8.03
C PRO A 603 13.68 -21.37 8.85
N TRP A 604 12.67 -20.49 8.80
CA TRP A 604 11.43 -20.59 9.59
C TRP A 604 10.50 -21.70 9.10
N GLY A 605 10.57 -22.07 7.81
CA GLY A 605 9.75 -23.12 7.21
C GLY A 605 10.37 -24.52 7.23
N VAL A 606 11.60 -24.70 7.75
CA VAL A 606 12.39 -25.94 7.59
C VAL A 606 11.70 -27.19 8.13
N GLN A 607 10.86 -27.06 9.14
CA GLN A 607 10.11 -28.18 9.73
C GLN A 607 9.22 -28.91 8.71
N ARG A 608 8.74 -28.20 7.69
CA ARG A 608 7.88 -28.75 6.63
C ARG A 608 8.58 -29.78 5.72
N ALA A 609 9.89 -29.85 5.77
CA ALA A 609 10.64 -30.93 5.10
C ALA A 609 10.83 -32.14 6.02
N PHE A 610 10.21 -32.17 7.21
CA PHE A 610 10.40 -33.20 8.24
C PHE A 610 9.10 -33.46 9.04
N ASP A 611 7.92 -33.06 8.56
CA ASP A 611 6.67 -33.18 9.31
C ASP A 611 5.79 -34.38 8.92
N ASN A 612 6.21 -35.16 7.93
CA ASN A 612 5.48 -36.30 7.36
C ASN A 612 4.13 -35.92 6.72
N SER A 613 3.96 -34.66 6.31
CA SER A 613 2.75 -34.19 5.65
C SER A 613 2.98 -34.05 4.14
N GLU A 614 2.26 -34.86 3.34
CA GLU A 614 2.29 -34.72 1.88
C GLU A 614 1.64 -33.43 1.38
N ALA A 615 0.84 -32.76 2.21
CA ALA A 615 0.17 -31.48 1.91
C ALA A 615 1.04 -30.27 2.21
N THR A 616 2.23 -30.45 2.81
CA THR A 616 3.17 -29.38 3.08
C THR A 616 4.49 -29.60 2.36
N ARG A 617 5.24 -28.53 2.23
CA ARG A 617 6.61 -28.57 1.75
C ARG A 617 7.40 -27.40 2.31
N TRP A 618 8.68 -27.59 2.57
CA TRP A 618 9.58 -26.48 2.72
C TRP A 618 9.80 -25.83 1.35
N ARG A 619 9.71 -24.51 1.30
CA ARG A 619 9.97 -23.71 0.09
C ARG A 619 11.05 -22.69 0.38
N SER A 620 11.92 -22.47 -0.60
CA SER A 620 12.94 -21.41 -0.50
C SER A 620 12.32 -20.01 -0.44
N TRP A 621 11.17 -19.80 -1.07
CA TRP A 621 10.54 -18.50 -1.28
C TRP A 621 11.49 -17.46 -1.91
N GLU A 622 12.49 -17.98 -2.60
CA GLU A 622 13.40 -17.25 -3.47
C GLU A 622 13.59 -18.04 -4.77
N THR A 623 13.95 -17.36 -5.86
CA THR A 623 14.34 -18.02 -7.11
C THR A 623 15.44 -19.02 -6.85
N LEU A 624 15.29 -20.25 -7.32
CA LEU A 624 16.25 -21.33 -7.17
C LEU A 624 17.62 -20.91 -7.70
N ARG A 625 18.65 -21.10 -6.88
CA ARG A 625 20.04 -20.76 -7.20
C ARG A 625 21.03 -21.66 -6.47
N PRO A 626 22.24 -21.80 -6.99
CA PRO A 626 23.31 -22.52 -6.29
C PRO A 626 23.61 -21.92 -4.92
N GLY A 627 23.95 -22.78 -3.97
CA GLY A 627 24.32 -22.40 -2.61
C GLY A 627 23.15 -22.32 -1.62
N MET A 628 21.90 -22.52 -2.04
CA MET A 628 20.80 -22.80 -1.11
C MET A 628 21.04 -24.14 -0.42
N TRP A 629 20.63 -24.29 0.83
CA TRP A 629 20.88 -25.53 1.58
C TRP A 629 19.82 -25.79 2.66
N ILE A 630 19.68 -27.09 2.99
CA ILE A 630 18.95 -27.60 4.14
C ILE A 630 19.87 -28.51 4.95
N THR A 631 19.88 -28.43 6.27
CA THR A 631 20.79 -29.13 7.16
C THR A 631 20.02 -29.77 8.30
N VAL A 632 20.41 -30.99 8.66
CA VAL A 632 20.01 -31.68 9.88
C VAL A 632 21.26 -31.97 10.75
N ASP A 633 21.26 -31.49 11.99
CA ASP A 633 22.24 -31.91 13.03
C ASP A 633 21.54 -32.95 13.92
N LEU A 634 21.97 -34.20 13.83
CA LEU A 634 21.44 -35.34 14.57
C LEU A 634 21.78 -35.31 16.05
N ARG A 635 22.63 -34.36 16.47
CA ARG A 635 23.16 -34.14 17.83
C ARG A 635 24.15 -35.21 18.28
N ARG A 636 24.16 -36.37 17.68
CA ARG A 636 25.10 -37.48 17.87
C ARG A 636 25.42 -38.13 16.53
N GLU A 637 26.43 -38.96 16.49
CA GLU A 637 26.78 -39.74 15.31
C GLU A 637 25.78 -40.88 15.14
N GLU A 638 25.07 -40.90 14.00
CA GLU A 638 24.13 -41.95 13.61
C GLU A 638 24.61 -42.60 12.30
N PRO A 639 24.44 -43.92 12.16
CA PRO A 639 24.72 -44.59 10.91
C PRO A 639 23.69 -44.18 9.87
N VAL A 640 24.14 -43.60 8.75
CA VAL A 640 23.29 -43.22 7.62
C VAL A 640 23.94 -43.70 6.32
N ASP A 641 23.19 -44.40 5.48
CA ASP A 641 23.67 -44.88 4.18
C ASP A 641 22.90 -44.28 3.01
N ARG A 642 21.78 -43.59 3.29
CA ARG A 642 20.97 -42.92 2.24
C ARG A 642 20.27 -41.68 2.78
N VAL A 643 20.32 -40.61 2.00
CA VAL A 643 19.46 -39.41 2.13
C VAL A 643 18.47 -39.41 0.99
N GLN A 644 17.19 -39.27 1.29
CA GLN A 644 16.13 -39.25 0.30
C GLN A 644 15.32 -37.93 0.41
N LEU A 645 15.05 -37.33 -0.73
CA LEU A 645 14.23 -36.13 -0.84
C LEU A 645 12.98 -36.44 -1.66
N GLU A 646 11.83 -36.00 -1.16
CA GLU A 646 10.58 -35.97 -1.89
C GLU A 646 10.39 -34.56 -2.49
N LEU A 647 10.36 -34.47 -3.81
CA LEU A 647 10.34 -33.22 -4.57
C LEU A 647 9.01 -33.08 -5.30
N SER A 648 8.60 -31.85 -5.56
CA SER A 648 7.35 -31.53 -6.29
C SER A 648 7.49 -31.76 -7.79
N GLY A 649 6.34 -31.84 -8.46
CA GLY A 649 6.27 -31.90 -9.93
C GLY A 649 6.52 -30.57 -10.63
N ASP A 650 6.49 -29.45 -9.90
CA ASP A 650 6.73 -28.10 -10.40
C ASP A 650 8.21 -27.63 -10.29
N GLU A 651 9.12 -28.56 -10.13
CA GLU A 651 10.58 -28.31 -10.09
C GLU A 651 11.29 -29.01 -11.25
N TRP A 652 12.04 -28.26 -12.02
CA TRP A 652 12.77 -28.80 -13.20
C TRP A 652 14.27 -28.67 -13.09
N ASP A 653 14.75 -27.58 -12.49
CA ASP A 653 16.17 -27.21 -12.45
C ASP A 653 16.86 -27.57 -11.14
N ALA A 654 16.13 -28.20 -10.19
CA ALA A 654 16.69 -28.61 -8.94
C ALA A 654 17.74 -29.71 -9.15
N ARG A 655 18.99 -29.42 -8.76
CA ARG A 655 20.14 -30.33 -8.77
C ARG A 655 20.85 -30.17 -7.44
N MET A 656 21.12 -31.27 -6.77
CA MET A 656 21.58 -31.23 -5.39
C MET A 656 22.78 -32.13 -5.17
N ARG A 657 23.50 -31.87 -4.09
CA ARG A 657 24.53 -32.77 -3.52
C ARG A 657 24.37 -32.84 -2.03
N VAL A 658 24.80 -33.97 -1.46
CA VAL A 658 24.84 -34.17 -0.01
C VAL A 658 26.27 -33.94 0.51
N GLU A 659 26.36 -33.26 1.64
CA GLU A 659 27.61 -32.92 2.32
C GLU A 659 27.53 -33.30 3.81
N THR A 660 28.70 -33.50 4.45
CA THR A 660 28.86 -33.66 5.90
C THR A 660 29.93 -32.73 6.43
N THR A 661 30.07 -32.62 7.76
CA THR A 661 31.17 -31.88 8.38
C THR A 661 32.41 -32.73 8.47
N GLY A 662 33.52 -32.27 7.90
CA GLY A 662 34.84 -32.85 8.06
C GLY A 662 35.45 -32.59 9.45
N ALA A 663 36.61 -33.15 9.72
CA ALA A 663 37.30 -33.04 11.01
C ALA A 663 37.64 -31.59 11.43
N ASN A 664 37.82 -30.70 10.45
CA ASN A 664 38.09 -29.27 10.67
C ASN A 664 36.81 -28.41 10.73
N GLY A 665 35.62 -29.03 10.74
CA GLY A 665 34.33 -28.35 10.75
C GLY A 665 33.87 -27.80 9.39
N SER A 666 34.67 -27.95 8.33
CA SER A 666 34.26 -27.59 6.96
C SER A 666 33.27 -28.60 6.37
N TRP A 667 32.46 -28.16 5.42
CA TRP A 667 31.53 -29.03 4.68
C TRP A 667 32.30 -29.78 3.58
N VAL A 668 32.13 -31.09 3.52
CA VAL A 668 32.77 -31.99 2.56
C VAL A 668 31.71 -32.75 1.78
N PRO A 669 31.75 -32.76 0.44
CA PRO A 669 30.84 -33.55 -0.37
C PRO A 669 30.89 -35.04 -0.06
N LEU A 670 29.72 -35.69 0.05
CA LEU A 670 29.57 -37.15 0.21
C LEU A 670 29.00 -37.80 -1.05
N ALA A 671 27.94 -37.20 -1.63
CA ALA A 671 27.28 -37.74 -2.79
C ALA A 671 26.78 -36.58 -3.67
N ALA A 672 27.01 -36.64 -4.97
CA ALA A 672 26.59 -35.64 -5.95
C ALA A 672 25.59 -36.17 -6.98
N ALA A 673 25.51 -37.51 -7.13
CA ALA A 673 24.53 -38.16 -8.02
C ALA A 673 23.40 -38.76 -7.18
N ALA A 674 22.15 -38.48 -7.60
CA ALA A 674 20.96 -39.07 -7.03
C ALA A 674 20.41 -40.17 -7.93
N GLU A 675 19.91 -41.24 -7.33
CA GLU A 675 19.02 -42.16 -8.01
C GLU A 675 17.61 -41.53 -8.01
N GLU A 676 17.08 -41.25 -9.18
CA GLU A 676 15.78 -40.59 -9.33
C GLU A 676 14.67 -41.58 -9.67
N ARG A 677 13.55 -41.48 -8.98
CA ARG A 677 12.35 -42.28 -9.22
C ARG A 677 11.13 -41.37 -9.24
N THR A 678 10.31 -41.47 -10.30
CA THR A 678 8.99 -40.85 -10.33
C THR A 678 8.05 -41.61 -9.40
N VAL A 679 7.29 -40.86 -8.60
CA VAL A 679 6.28 -41.35 -7.67
C VAL A 679 4.93 -40.81 -8.09
N ARG A 680 3.89 -41.64 -7.96
CA ARG A 680 2.51 -41.19 -8.12
C ARG A 680 1.78 -41.45 -6.82
N TYR A 681 1.36 -40.40 -6.17
CA TYR A 681 0.48 -40.47 -5.02
C TYR A 681 -0.97 -40.59 -5.54
N SER A 682 -1.69 -41.59 -5.10
CA SER A 682 -3.07 -41.86 -5.53
C SER A 682 -4.12 -41.20 -4.65
N THR A 683 -3.72 -40.70 -3.49
CA THR A 683 -4.60 -40.10 -2.49
C THR A 683 -4.88 -38.64 -2.81
N SER A 684 -6.14 -38.22 -2.59
CA SER A 684 -6.51 -36.81 -2.58
C SER A 684 -5.93 -36.15 -1.36
N LEU A 685 -5.23 -35.05 -1.54
CA LEU A 685 -4.64 -34.27 -0.44
C LEU A 685 -5.58 -33.18 0.11
N ARG A 686 -6.86 -33.16 -0.30
CA ARG A 686 -7.82 -32.12 0.11
C ARG A 686 -7.98 -32.05 1.62
N ARG A 687 -8.28 -33.17 2.30
CA ARG A 687 -8.43 -33.20 3.77
C ARG A 687 -7.14 -32.84 4.50
N SER A 688 -6.01 -33.39 4.05
CA SER A 688 -4.69 -33.09 4.63
C SER A 688 -4.37 -31.59 4.53
N ALA A 689 -4.67 -30.96 3.38
CA ALA A 689 -4.48 -29.53 3.18
C ALA A 689 -5.39 -28.68 4.09
N THR A 690 -6.65 -29.07 4.25
CA THR A 690 -7.57 -28.40 5.19
C THR A 690 -7.11 -28.58 6.63
N TYR A 691 -6.58 -29.76 6.98
CA TYR A 691 -6.02 -30.02 8.30
C TYR A 691 -4.83 -29.09 8.60
N GLU A 692 -3.94 -28.88 7.64
CA GLU A 692 -2.80 -27.97 7.77
C GLU A 692 -3.26 -26.50 7.98
N ALA A 693 -4.32 -26.09 7.31
CA ALA A 693 -4.93 -24.77 7.55
C ALA A 693 -5.54 -24.67 8.96
N HIS A 694 -6.26 -25.73 9.39
CA HIS A 694 -6.87 -25.82 10.72
C HIS A 694 -5.82 -25.77 11.85
N LEU A 695 -4.70 -26.50 11.71
CA LEU A 695 -3.59 -26.47 12.67
C LEU A 695 -2.99 -25.05 12.85
N ARG A 696 -3.12 -24.19 11.84
CA ARG A 696 -2.66 -22.80 11.85
C ARG A 696 -3.77 -21.81 12.27
N GLY A 697 -4.90 -22.34 12.79
CA GLY A 697 -5.99 -21.55 13.32
C GLY A 697 -7.06 -21.11 12.32
N VAL A 698 -6.98 -21.57 11.06
CA VAL A 698 -7.99 -21.28 10.03
C VAL A 698 -9.12 -22.30 10.10
N ASP A 699 -10.28 -21.84 10.55
CA ASP A 699 -11.49 -22.66 10.65
C ASP A 699 -12.54 -22.29 9.60
N TYR A 700 -12.33 -21.22 8.85
CA TYR A 700 -13.29 -20.70 7.87
C TYR A 700 -12.61 -20.29 6.58
N PHE A 701 -13.30 -20.54 5.44
CA PHE A 701 -12.84 -20.15 4.10
C PHE A 701 -13.94 -19.34 3.43
N LEU A 702 -13.58 -18.15 2.95
CA LEU A 702 -14.42 -17.34 2.07
C LEU A 702 -13.86 -17.46 0.66
N ILE A 703 -14.58 -18.11 -0.23
CA ILE A 703 -14.17 -18.39 -1.61
C ILE A 703 -15.20 -17.77 -2.55
N LYS A 704 -14.74 -16.90 -3.46
CA LYS A 704 -15.61 -16.34 -4.51
C LYS A 704 -15.76 -17.31 -5.66
N ASP A 705 -16.85 -17.20 -6.41
CA ASP A 705 -17.17 -18.11 -7.52
C ASP A 705 -16.16 -18.01 -8.67
N ASP A 706 -15.49 -16.87 -8.83
CA ASP A 706 -14.42 -16.61 -9.81
C ASP A 706 -13.01 -16.83 -9.27
N ASP A 707 -12.87 -17.22 -8.00
CA ASP A 707 -11.58 -17.55 -7.42
C ASP A 707 -11.01 -18.83 -8.04
N PHE A 708 -9.68 -18.90 -8.16
CA PHE A 708 -9.00 -20.11 -8.61
C PHE A 708 -9.29 -21.28 -7.67
N GLY A 709 -9.77 -22.39 -8.23
CA GLY A 709 -10.15 -23.58 -7.45
C GLY A 709 -11.56 -23.54 -6.83
N ALA A 710 -12.35 -22.47 -7.01
CA ALA A 710 -13.69 -22.35 -6.43
C ALA A 710 -14.61 -23.51 -6.78
N GLY A 711 -14.57 -23.99 -8.03
CA GLY A 711 -15.35 -25.15 -8.48
C GLY A 711 -14.98 -26.43 -7.72
N ASP A 712 -13.70 -26.64 -7.39
CA ASP A 712 -13.25 -27.81 -6.65
C ASP A 712 -13.77 -27.80 -5.19
N TYR A 713 -13.78 -26.64 -4.54
CA TYR A 713 -14.38 -26.52 -3.20
C TYR A 713 -15.89 -26.72 -3.20
N ALA A 714 -16.58 -26.30 -4.27
CA ALA A 714 -18.01 -26.43 -4.37
C ALA A 714 -18.43 -27.90 -4.67
N GLU A 715 -17.70 -28.57 -5.55
CA GLU A 715 -18.02 -29.96 -6.00
C GLU A 715 -17.56 -31.00 -4.98
N PHE A 716 -16.41 -30.81 -4.33
CA PHE A 716 -15.78 -31.79 -3.45
C PHE A 716 -15.69 -31.30 -1.99
N SER A 717 -16.66 -30.51 -1.51
CA SER A 717 -16.62 -29.93 -0.15
C SER A 717 -16.46 -31.00 0.93
N ASP A 718 -17.09 -32.16 0.81
CA ASP A 718 -16.95 -33.27 1.76
C ASP A 718 -15.55 -33.89 1.74
N ASP A 719 -14.92 -34.00 0.55
CA ASP A 719 -13.53 -34.45 0.42
C ASP A 719 -12.54 -33.47 1.05
N TRP A 720 -12.85 -32.18 1.04
CA TRP A 720 -12.13 -31.16 1.75
C TRP A 720 -12.37 -31.18 3.26
N GLY A 721 -13.39 -31.86 3.74
CA GLY A 721 -13.82 -31.78 5.14
C GLY A 721 -14.42 -30.42 5.49
N LEU A 722 -15.17 -29.83 4.55
CA LEU A 722 -15.78 -28.52 4.68
C LEU A 722 -17.30 -28.58 4.66
N THR A 723 -17.96 -27.77 5.47
CA THR A 723 -19.40 -27.52 5.39
C THR A 723 -19.65 -26.11 4.87
N ARG A 724 -20.39 -25.98 3.76
CA ARG A 724 -20.83 -24.69 3.25
C ARG A 724 -21.92 -24.12 4.14
N LEU A 725 -21.65 -22.96 4.75
CA LEU A 725 -22.58 -22.27 5.65
C LEU A 725 -23.56 -21.37 4.89
N GLU A 726 -23.05 -20.66 3.89
CA GLU A 726 -23.85 -19.78 3.03
C GLU A 726 -23.21 -19.65 1.66
N HIS A 727 -24.02 -19.45 0.62
CA HIS A 727 -23.59 -19.01 -0.70
C HIS A 727 -24.46 -17.83 -1.11
N ALA A 728 -23.84 -16.65 -1.22
CA ALA A 728 -24.53 -15.43 -1.59
C ALA A 728 -23.55 -14.42 -2.22
N TYR A 729 -24.07 -13.54 -3.07
CA TYR A 729 -23.32 -12.45 -3.68
C TYR A 729 -22.06 -12.91 -4.45
N GLY A 730 -22.14 -14.10 -5.09
CA GLY A 730 -21.02 -14.65 -5.83
C GLY A 730 -19.86 -15.16 -4.96
N ALA A 731 -20.12 -15.55 -3.71
CA ALA A 731 -19.14 -16.16 -2.81
C ALA A 731 -19.78 -17.22 -1.90
N SER A 732 -19.00 -18.19 -1.49
CA SER A 732 -19.35 -19.22 -0.51
C SER A 732 -18.51 -19.11 0.74
N LEU A 733 -19.14 -19.19 1.90
CA LEU A 733 -18.49 -19.30 3.18
C LEU A 733 -18.53 -20.75 3.67
N TYR A 734 -17.37 -21.32 3.92
CA TYR A 734 -17.21 -22.69 4.42
C TYR A 734 -16.67 -22.69 5.84
N LYS A 735 -17.05 -23.72 6.60
CA LYS A 735 -16.49 -24.05 7.91
C LYS A 735 -15.76 -25.38 7.84
N VAL A 736 -14.61 -25.46 8.48
CA VAL A 736 -13.84 -26.71 8.64
C VAL A 736 -14.54 -27.63 9.63
N ASN A 737 -14.73 -28.88 9.22
CA ASN A 737 -15.23 -29.95 10.08
C ASN A 737 -14.06 -30.59 10.82
N SER A 738 -13.71 -30.08 11.98
CA SER A 738 -12.55 -30.53 12.77
C SER A 738 -12.50 -32.05 12.99
N ASP A 739 -13.67 -32.68 13.12
CA ASP A 739 -13.79 -34.13 13.37
C ASP A 739 -13.54 -34.99 12.11
N GLN A 740 -13.56 -34.37 10.92
CA GLN A 740 -13.34 -35.05 9.65
C GLN A 740 -11.94 -34.81 9.07
N VAL A 741 -11.22 -33.79 9.53
CA VAL A 741 -9.85 -33.53 9.10
C VAL A 741 -8.90 -34.30 10.03
N SER A 742 -8.10 -35.20 9.43
CA SER A 742 -7.19 -36.09 10.18
C SER A 742 -5.75 -35.68 10.00
N PRO A 743 -4.86 -36.00 10.95
CA PRO A 743 -3.42 -35.88 10.75
C PRO A 743 -2.96 -36.63 9.50
N PRO A 744 -1.94 -36.11 8.77
CA PRO A 744 -1.37 -36.82 7.64
C PRO A 744 -0.85 -38.20 8.06
N GLY A 745 -1.16 -39.24 7.27
CA GLY A 745 -0.74 -40.64 7.53
C GLY A 745 -1.66 -41.45 8.40
N VAL A 746 -2.76 -40.95 8.90
CA VAL A 746 -3.84 -41.70 9.53
C VAL A 746 -4.99 -41.79 8.54
N ASN A 747 -5.06 -42.86 7.76
CA ASN A 747 -6.27 -43.21 7.00
C ASN A 747 -7.41 -43.48 8.00
N PRO A 748 -8.60 -42.88 7.84
CA PRO A 748 -9.76 -43.22 8.67
C PRO A 748 -10.21 -44.66 8.45
#